data_3c6d9933883cfe6a5cafe706dde59674
#
_entry.id   3c6d9933883cfe6a5cafe706dde59674
#
_cell.length_a   1.000
_cell.length_b   1.000
_cell.length_c   1.000
_cell.angle_alpha   90.00
_cell.angle_beta   90.00
_cell.angle_gamma   90.00
#
_symmetry.space_group_name_H-M   'P 1'
#
loop_
_entity.id
_entity.type
_entity.pdbx_description
1 polymer ?
#
loop_
_entity_poly.entity_id
_entity_poly.type
_entity_poly.pdbx_seq_one_letter_code
_entity_poly.pdbx_strand_id
1 'polypeptide(L)'
;RRGTVLNFSAIVSSADSYTNPQGGPDAGGYFWTTSIDEPGMEFEWINIEDSGTLLNFQNNDSFASETIPLDFEFTFFNENYSSVNVNANGWIGWGSENETVWQNGSIPSSSMPRPAIFGFFDDLNPENQNGTASASGNVFYHVNNERAVIWFDNVVRWTGEAGSGTYDFQFVLYPNGRFKCNYLQMEGTLDQATIGWQNSSGGQGTELVSIGDEFVSNNFSWEAKTFSGGDIPWLTLSSENGAATGALDGGETMDIFAQVNTNDLEEGVYNANISITSPDVDPQGVQINLTVTGGNSSPTLPFIEISSSENGIVSLPENIDPLFTAVADKYTHIQTSNGDVIPFLIQNMFTDEQVLHARRVLEFYLTNIPGSEWGADKENVANAIGLTDAILFLLNDENEYENPNLLELIDLGVKGQDLLSTEVFPEGTEEYMNSSDRDATYEEILHFVHGFGIQIALPAMQAALETAMGEAIQGNYYMPLWDLPEEDYDEEYFAMGLESYFGLWSHDPSSNGFCGDSEYPFIHRDEMALGDPLLHGIISEFFGESLQYIPVLPSNFNSSFLLQRQVGLDYTFRSQFLNGAKLTGSNSASVVGNNSINHLYGNDGDNSFQGFMGDDTIYGGPGIDRSIYLGARDDYIIIPPEYTADSSHQIRDIQADRDGIDELFDVEEVQFDGVVYELSELLSSGKDIVPEEFAFYHPFPNPFNPKTTIAFDLPEKKEVVLQVFNINGGLVQTLIHSKLSPGKYSFDWKGTDQNGRSVTSGVYFIQINIGSFRSIKKALLVK
;
A
#
# COMPACT_ATOMS: atom_id res chain seq x y z
N ARG A 1 -12.78 23.66 -32.14
CA ARG A 1 -13.54 22.58 -32.81
C ARG A 1 -14.36 21.84 -31.76
N ARG A 2 -15.67 21.80 -31.88
CA ARG A 2 -16.54 20.98 -31.02
C ARG A 2 -16.22 19.50 -31.30
N GLY A 3 -15.81 18.75 -30.28
CA GLY A 3 -15.67 17.29 -30.33
C GLY A 3 -14.24 16.75 -30.49
N THR A 4 -13.19 17.51 -30.12
CA THR A 4 -11.82 16.97 -30.06
C THR A 4 -11.47 16.72 -28.59
N VAL A 5 -11.26 15.46 -28.22
CA VAL A 5 -10.68 15.08 -26.94
C VAL A 5 -9.20 15.44 -26.99
N LEU A 6 -8.73 16.25 -26.06
CA LEU A 6 -7.33 16.60 -25.89
C LEU A 6 -6.74 15.69 -24.82
N ASN A 7 -5.90 14.75 -25.20
CA ASN A 7 -5.08 13.99 -24.25
C ASN A 7 -3.88 14.87 -23.86
N PHE A 8 -3.61 14.99 -22.57
CA PHE A 8 -2.48 15.75 -22.07
C PHE A 8 -1.77 14.97 -20.95
N SER A 9 -0.52 15.30 -20.74
CA SER A 9 0.22 14.93 -19.53
C SER A 9 0.92 16.17 -18.99
N ALA A 10 0.85 16.38 -17.69
CA ALA A 10 1.68 17.34 -16.99
C ALA A 10 2.83 16.57 -16.33
N ILE A 11 4.04 16.95 -16.64
CA ILE A 11 5.26 16.32 -16.14
C ILE A 11 6.05 17.40 -15.41
N VAL A 12 6.44 17.11 -14.17
CA VAL A 12 7.44 17.92 -13.48
C VAL A 12 8.81 17.51 -13.92
N SER A 13 9.61 18.48 -14.29
CA SER A 13 11.03 18.31 -14.50
C SER A 13 11.78 19.30 -13.63
N SER A 14 12.73 18.83 -12.79
CA SER A 14 13.64 19.76 -12.14
C SER A 14 14.70 20.23 -13.13
N ALA A 15 15.00 21.52 -13.12
CA ALA A 15 16.22 22.01 -13.69
C ALA A 15 17.45 21.69 -12.81
N ASP A 16 17.26 21.18 -11.58
CA ASP A 16 18.31 21.10 -10.56
C ASP A 16 18.37 19.82 -9.74
N SER A 17 17.64 18.74 -10.05
CA SER A 17 17.86 17.43 -9.41
C SER A 17 19.08 16.68 -9.95
N TYR A 18 19.68 17.20 -10.98
CA TYR A 18 21.10 17.09 -11.26
C TYR A 18 21.71 18.41 -10.84
N THR A 19 22.77 18.42 -10.06
CA THR A 19 23.51 19.64 -9.71
C THR A 19 24.05 20.37 -10.91
N ASN A 20 23.93 19.83 -12.12
CA ASN A 20 24.09 20.46 -13.44
C ASN A 20 23.62 19.50 -14.54
N PRO A 21 22.34 19.39 -14.92
CA PRO A 21 22.05 18.76 -16.19
C PRO A 21 22.74 19.60 -17.28
N GLN A 22 23.56 18.96 -18.10
CA GLN A 22 24.18 19.68 -19.22
C GLN A 22 23.14 20.06 -20.27
N GLY A 23 21.95 19.42 -20.25
CA GLY A 23 20.86 19.80 -21.14
C GLY A 23 19.54 19.08 -20.88
N GLY A 24 18.51 19.62 -21.51
CA GLY A 24 17.13 19.14 -21.43
C GLY A 24 16.17 20.12 -20.72
N PRO A 25 14.86 19.86 -20.71
CA PRO A 25 14.26 18.76 -21.47
C PRO A 25 14.26 19.04 -22.98
N ASP A 26 14.52 18.02 -23.77
CA ASP A 26 14.21 18.10 -25.19
C ASP A 26 12.69 18.02 -25.45
N ALA A 27 12.27 18.12 -26.70
CA ALA A 27 10.86 18.04 -27.06
C ALA A 27 10.21 16.66 -26.77
N GLY A 28 11.01 15.64 -26.43
CA GLY A 28 10.58 14.33 -25.97
C GLY A 28 10.58 14.19 -24.45
N GLY A 29 10.96 15.24 -23.72
CA GLY A 29 11.04 15.25 -22.27
C GLY A 29 12.31 14.62 -21.68
N TYR A 30 13.36 14.39 -22.50
CA TYR A 30 14.61 13.81 -22.04
C TYR A 30 15.57 14.85 -21.46
N PHE A 31 16.12 14.55 -20.30
CA PHE A 31 17.26 15.21 -19.68
C PHE A 31 18.48 14.32 -19.77
N TRP A 32 19.65 14.91 -19.77
CA TRP A 32 20.90 14.17 -19.77
C TRP A 32 21.97 14.76 -18.85
N THR A 33 22.86 13.90 -18.39
CA THR A 33 23.99 14.22 -17.52
C THR A 33 25.16 13.33 -17.85
N THR A 34 26.35 13.70 -17.35
CA THR A 34 27.59 12.94 -17.56
C THR A 34 28.25 12.55 -16.23
N SER A 35 29.15 11.57 -16.28
CA SER A 35 29.90 11.11 -15.10
C SER A 35 30.97 12.08 -14.61
N ILE A 36 31.18 13.20 -15.30
CA ILE A 36 32.19 14.22 -14.95
C ILE A 36 31.58 15.31 -14.06
N ASP A 37 30.30 15.62 -14.24
CA ASP A 37 29.69 16.85 -13.78
C ASP A 37 28.75 16.68 -12.58
N GLU A 38 28.47 15.44 -12.15
CA GLU A 38 27.51 15.16 -11.05
C GLU A 38 28.13 14.38 -9.89
N PRO A 39 28.04 14.89 -8.66
CA PRO A 39 28.24 14.08 -7.48
C PRO A 39 27.13 13.02 -7.43
N GLY A 40 27.44 11.76 -7.74
CA GLY A 40 26.49 10.64 -7.71
C GLY A 40 26.31 9.89 -9.02
N MET A 41 26.64 10.47 -10.19
CA MET A 41 26.75 9.71 -11.42
C MET A 41 28.20 9.25 -11.62
N GLU A 42 28.55 8.11 -11.05
CA GLU A 42 29.86 7.50 -11.27
C GLU A 42 29.87 6.69 -12.57
N PHE A 43 31.07 6.64 -13.20
CA PHE A 43 31.30 5.70 -14.29
C PHE A 43 31.23 4.28 -13.77
N GLU A 44 30.31 3.45 -14.32
CA GLU A 44 30.16 2.06 -13.97
C GLU A 44 30.14 1.20 -15.24
N TRP A 45 31.17 0.36 -15.39
CA TRP A 45 31.20 -0.62 -16.47
C TRP A 45 30.47 -1.90 -16.11
N ILE A 46 29.51 -2.29 -16.94
CA ILE A 46 28.76 -3.53 -16.76
C ILE A 46 29.46 -4.64 -17.53
N ASN A 47 30.19 -5.51 -16.83
CA ASN A 47 30.90 -6.62 -17.46
C ASN A 47 29.92 -7.72 -17.88
N ILE A 48 29.88 -7.99 -19.19
CA ILE A 48 29.11 -9.09 -19.82
C ILE A 48 30.01 -10.09 -20.56
N GLU A 49 31.33 -10.11 -20.33
CA GLU A 49 32.31 -10.97 -21.02
C GLU A 49 31.93 -12.45 -20.94
N ASP A 50 31.50 -12.93 -19.77
CA ASP A 50 31.12 -14.33 -19.55
C ASP A 50 29.66 -14.66 -19.93
N SER A 51 28.79 -13.66 -20.10
CA SER A 51 27.36 -13.82 -20.29
C SER A 51 26.82 -13.25 -21.61
N GLY A 52 27.65 -12.52 -22.33
CA GLY A 52 27.28 -11.85 -23.58
C GLY A 52 27.10 -12.83 -24.74
N THR A 53 26.08 -12.58 -25.54
CA THR A 53 25.84 -13.28 -26.82
C THR A 53 26.43 -12.45 -27.95
N LEU A 54 27.23 -13.09 -28.81
CA LEU A 54 27.86 -12.42 -29.95
C LEU A 54 26.83 -12.06 -31.03
N LEU A 55 26.83 -10.79 -31.47
CA LEU A 55 26.06 -10.35 -32.64
C LEU A 55 26.84 -10.57 -33.95
N ASN A 56 26.12 -10.95 -34.97
CA ASN A 56 26.69 -11.20 -36.30
C ASN A 56 26.23 -10.11 -37.28
N PHE A 57 27.17 -9.44 -37.95
CA PHE A 57 26.91 -8.48 -39.01
C PHE A 57 27.20 -9.09 -40.38
N GLN A 58 26.37 -8.78 -41.38
CA GLN A 58 26.62 -9.20 -42.76
C GLN A 58 27.58 -8.25 -43.47
N ASN A 59 27.57 -6.96 -43.10
CA ASN A 59 28.50 -5.92 -43.58
C ASN A 59 28.59 -4.85 -42.52
N ASN A 60 29.46 -3.86 -42.73
CA ASN A 60 29.75 -2.79 -41.81
C ASN A 60 28.73 -1.62 -41.80
N ASP A 61 27.71 -1.66 -42.65
CA ASP A 61 26.72 -0.57 -42.79
C ASP A 61 25.31 -1.05 -42.51
N SER A 62 25.14 -2.21 -41.87
CA SER A 62 23.81 -2.81 -41.65
C SER A 62 23.52 -3.13 -40.19
N PHE A 63 22.26 -3.43 -39.93
CA PHE A 63 21.89 -4.07 -38.68
C PHE A 63 22.52 -5.46 -38.53
N ALA A 64 22.69 -5.88 -37.29
CA ALA A 64 22.99 -7.27 -36.96
C ALA A 64 21.93 -8.20 -37.56
N SER A 65 22.33 -9.45 -37.82
CA SER A 65 21.46 -10.45 -38.45
C SER A 65 20.24 -10.81 -37.61
N GLU A 66 20.25 -10.49 -36.33
CA GLU A 66 19.22 -10.76 -35.38
C GLU A 66 18.80 -9.48 -34.63
N THR A 67 17.50 -9.32 -34.40
CA THR A 67 16.95 -8.31 -33.53
C THR A 67 17.02 -8.82 -32.08
N ILE A 68 17.49 -8.03 -31.14
CA ILE A 68 17.61 -8.38 -29.73
C ILE A 68 16.24 -8.28 -29.06
N PRO A 69 15.61 -9.38 -28.58
CA PRO A 69 14.42 -9.28 -27.76
C PRO A 69 14.77 -8.70 -26.39
N LEU A 70 13.95 -7.80 -25.88
CA LEU A 70 14.04 -7.27 -24.52
C LEU A 70 13.13 -8.09 -23.59
N ASP A 71 13.59 -8.39 -22.38
CA ASP A 71 12.79 -9.07 -21.36
C ASP A 71 11.81 -8.11 -20.63
N PHE A 72 11.75 -6.86 -21.12
CA PHE A 72 10.90 -5.77 -20.61
C PHE A 72 10.42 -4.89 -21.77
N GLU A 73 9.42 -4.05 -21.53
CA GLU A 73 9.05 -2.96 -22.45
C GLU A 73 9.96 -1.76 -22.22
N PHE A 74 10.57 -1.25 -23.29
CA PHE A 74 11.37 -0.04 -23.27
C PHE A 74 10.58 1.09 -23.92
N THR A 75 10.30 2.14 -23.14
CA THR A 75 9.58 3.32 -23.65
C THR A 75 10.57 4.34 -24.21
N PHE A 76 10.39 4.74 -25.47
CA PHE A 76 11.20 5.75 -26.13
C PHE A 76 10.31 6.71 -26.94
N PHE A 77 10.31 8.01 -26.60
CA PHE A 77 9.40 9.02 -27.14
C PHE A 77 7.90 8.58 -27.09
N ASN A 78 7.45 8.06 -25.95
CA ASN A 78 6.10 7.55 -25.72
C ASN A 78 5.67 6.35 -26.61
N GLU A 79 6.61 5.71 -27.29
CA GLU A 79 6.39 4.45 -28.01
C GLU A 79 7.07 3.30 -27.25
N ASN A 80 6.38 2.16 -27.12
CA ASN A 80 6.88 1.00 -26.38
C ASN A 80 7.49 -0.04 -27.33
N TYR A 81 8.66 -0.52 -26.97
CA TYR A 81 9.43 -1.48 -27.75
C TYR A 81 9.82 -2.71 -26.93
N SER A 82 9.58 -3.89 -27.46
CA SER A 82 9.96 -5.18 -26.86
C SER A 82 11.21 -5.80 -27.47
N SER A 83 11.90 -5.07 -28.36
CA SER A 83 13.15 -5.49 -29.00
C SER A 83 13.94 -4.30 -29.49
N VAL A 84 15.23 -4.46 -29.77
CA VAL A 84 16.10 -3.41 -30.32
C VAL A 84 17.00 -3.98 -31.43
N ASN A 85 17.26 -3.18 -32.45
CA ASN A 85 18.23 -3.48 -33.50
C ASN A 85 19.55 -2.74 -33.23
N VAL A 86 20.65 -3.38 -33.54
CA VAL A 86 22.00 -2.82 -33.37
C VAL A 86 22.65 -2.68 -34.75
N ASN A 87 23.12 -1.49 -35.06
CA ASN A 87 23.83 -1.20 -36.30
C ASN A 87 25.36 -1.25 -36.10
N ALA A 88 26.09 -1.75 -37.07
CA ALA A 88 27.54 -1.85 -37.06
C ALA A 88 28.21 -0.51 -36.79
N ASN A 89 27.63 0.60 -37.21
CA ASN A 89 28.16 1.98 -37.14
C ASN A 89 27.89 2.68 -35.79
N GLY A 90 27.72 1.93 -34.67
CA GLY A 90 27.72 2.49 -33.32
C GLY A 90 26.45 3.21 -32.90
N TRP A 91 25.29 2.73 -33.38
CA TRP A 91 23.98 3.17 -32.98
C TRP A 91 22.98 2.02 -32.80
N ILE A 92 21.93 2.24 -32.04
CA ILE A 92 20.84 1.29 -31.83
C ILE A 92 19.49 1.95 -32.16
N GLY A 93 18.49 1.16 -32.58
CA GLY A 93 17.20 1.75 -32.96
C GLY A 93 16.08 0.73 -33.23
N TRP A 94 14.91 1.26 -33.56
CA TRP A 94 13.67 0.48 -33.69
C TRP A 94 13.00 0.60 -35.04
N GLY A 95 13.54 1.36 -35.95
CA GLY A 95 13.07 1.49 -37.34
C GLY A 95 14.11 1.05 -38.36
N SER A 96 13.69 0.91 -39.61
CA SER A 96 14.56 0.61 -40.74
C SER A 96 14.81 1.84 -41.64
N GLU A 97 14.37 3.01 -41.21
CA GLU A 97 14.55 4.25 -41.95
C GLU A 97 16.01 4.70 -41.90
N ASN A 98 16.64 4.77 -43.07
CA ASN A 98 18.06 5.16 -43.25
C ASN A 98 19.06 4.20 -42.55
N GLU A 99 18.72 2.91 -42.39
CA GLU A 99 19.53 1.91 -41.70
C GLU A 99 20.93 1.70 -42.29
N THR A 100 21.14 2.02 -43.55
CA THR A 100 22.41 1.83 -44.29
C THR A 100 23.21 3.13 -44.41
N VAL A 101 22.83 4.17 -43.68
CA VAL A 101 23.59 5.41 -43.63
C VAL A 101 24.87 5.20 -42.79
N TRP A 102 26.03 5.32 -43.43
CA TRP A 102 27.32 5.21 -42.78
C TRP A 102 27.93 6.57 -42.46
N GLN A 103 27.52 7.63 -43.19
CA GLN A 103 27.92 8.99 -42.90
C GLN A 103 27.04 9.56 -41.82
N ASN A 104 27.67 9.87 -40.70
CA ASN A 104 27.03 10.57 -39.60
C ASN A 104 26.78 12.07 -39.96
N GLY A 105 25.92 12.71 -39.21
CA GLY A 105 25.54 14.13 -39.41
C GLY A 105 24.70 14.59 -38.22
N SER A 106 24.33 15.88 -38.29
CA SER A 106 23.56 16.48 -37.18
C SER A 106 22.15 15.87 -37.00
N ILE A 107 21.75 15.74 -35.76
CA ILE A 107 20.46 15.25 -35.28
C ILE A 107 19.80 16.32 -34.37
N PRO A 108 18.43 16.37 -34.27
CA PRO A 108 17.46 15.55 -34.99
C PRO A 108 17.38 15.86 -36.49
N SER A 109 17.29 14.84 -37.31
CA SER A 109 17.19 14.97 -38.76
C SER A 109 16.48 13.79 -39.41
N SER A 110 15.58 14.07 -40.36
CA SER A 110 14.91 13.03 -41.13
C SER A 110 15.82 12.28 -42.12
N SER A 111 17.07 12.74 -42.33
CA SER A 111 18.08 12.07 -43.15
C SER A 111 18.91 11.07 -42.37
N MET A 112 18.88 11.08 -41.04
CA MET A 112 19.58 10.17 -40.15
C MET A 112 18.73 8.97 -39.74
N PRO A 113 19.33 7.87 -39.25
CA PRO A 113 18.61 6.72 -38.73
C PRO A 113 17.59 7.09 -37.63
N ARG A 114 16.36 6.47 -37.68
CA ARG A 114 15.28 6.86 -36.74
C ARG A 114 14.19 5.78 -36.57
N PRO A 115 13.56 5.65 -35.37
CA PRO A 115 14.03 6.23 -34.11
C PRO A 115 15.34 5.57 -33.67
N ALA A 116 16.25 6.32 -33.06
CA ALA A 116 17.59 5.82 -32.76
C ALA A 116 18.28 6.52 -31.58
N ILE A 117 19.17 5.77 -30.93
CA ILE A 117 20.16 6.27 -29.95
C ILE A 117 21.54 6.06 -30.55
N PHE A 118 22.31 7.13 -30.62
CA PHE A 118 23.65 7.20 -31.18
C PHE A 118 24.64 7.25 -30.03
N GLY A 119 25.32 6.14 -29.77
CA GLY A 119 26.36 6.07 -28.73
C GLY A 119 27.69 6.59 -29.22
N PHE A 120 28.10 6.18 -30.40
CA PHE A 120 29.29 6.65 -31.11
C PHE A 120 29.08 6.36 -32.60
N PHE A 121 28.17 7.14 -33.21
CA PHE A 121 27.84 6.98 -34.62
C PHE A 121 28.95 7.55 -35.51
N ASP A 122 29.69 6.64 -36.08
CA ASP A 122 30.73 6.86 -37.05
C ASP A 122 30.83 5.64 -37.98
N ASP A 123 31.60 5.70 -39.02
CA ASP A 123 31.87 4.58 -39.94
C ASP A 123 32.70 3.49 -39.24
N LEU A 124 32.04 2.67 -38.38
CA LEU A 124 32.68 1.61 -37.61
C LEU A 124 32.69 0.29 -38.38
N ASN A 125 33.66 -0.58 -38.07
CA ASN A 125 33.92 -1.80 -38.82
C ASN A 125 34.16 -3.00 -37.87
N PRO A 126 33.13 -3.47 -37.14
CA PRO A 126 33.24 -4.70 -36.36
C PRO A 126 33.43 -5.93 -37.23
N GLU A 127 33.93 -7.03 -36.65
CA GLU A 127 34.03 -8.30 -37.37
C GLU A 127 32.71 -8.66 -38.00
N ASN A 128 32.70 -9.03 -39.27
CA ASN A 128 31.52 -9.36 -40.06
C ASN A 128 31.71 -10.57 -40.94
N GLN A 129 30.60 -11.17 -41.40
CA GLN A 129 30.57 -12.40 -42.17
C GLN A 129 31.21 -12.25 -43.57
N ASN A 130 31.38 -11.05 -44.07
CA ASN A 130 31.96 -10.81 -45.38
C ASN A 130 33.50 -10.65 -45.37
N GLY A 131 34.12 -10.67 -44.16
CA GLY A 131 35.54 -10.74 -43.97
C GLY A 131 36.32 -9.55 -44.59
N THR A 132 35.87 -8.34 -44.36
CA THR A 132 36.61 -7.12 -44.75
C THR A 132 37.96 -7.09 -44.04
N ALA A 133 39.05 -6.84 -44.78
CA ALA A 133 40.42 -6.99 -44.30
C ALA A 133 40.82 -6.02 -43.15
N SER A 134 39.98 -5.02 -42.86
CA SER A 134 40.18 -4.06 -41.79
C SER A 134 39.19 -4.19 -40.64
N ALA A 135 38.23 -5.16 -40.70
CA ALA A 135 37.28 -5.41 -39.64
C ALA A 135 37.97 -5.96 -38.39
N SER A 136 37.64 -5.43 -37.22
CA SER A 136 38.15 -5.90 -35.93
C SER A 136 37.23 -5.50 -34.79
N GLY A 137 37.25 -6.29 -33.72
CA GLY A 137 36.39 -6.15 -32.57
C GLY A 137 35.02 -6.83 -32.76
N ASN A 138 34.35 -7.03 -31.68
CA ASN A 138 33.06 -7.75 -31.63
C ASN A 138 31.98 -6.90 -31.00
N VAL A 139 30.72 -7.27 -31.23
CA VAL A 139 29.62 -6.66 -30.53
C VAL A 139 28.85 -7.76 -29.81
N PHE A 140 28.67 -7.60 -28.51
CA PHE A 140 27.96 -8.53 -27.64
C PHE A 140 26.71 -7.90 -27.07
N TYR A 141 25.74 -8.73 -26.69
CA TYR A 141 24.59 -8.28 -25.90
C TYR A 141 24.26 -9.23 -24.75
N HIS A 142 23.69 -8.68 -23.70
CA HIS A 142 23.10 -9.42 -22.60
C HIS A 142 21.81 -8.74 -22.16
N VAL A 143 20.72 -9.52 -21.98
CA VAL A 143 19.40 -9.01 -21.58
C VAL A 143 18.92 -9.79 -20.37
N ASN A 144 18.32 -9.07 -19.42
CA ASN A 144 17.53 -9.61 -18.31
C ASN A 144 16.38 -8.65 -17.99
N ASN A 145 15.57 -8.97 -16.97
CA ASN A 145 14.44 -8.13 -16.56
C ASN A 145 14.83 -6.74 -15.97
N GLU A 146 16.09 -6.53 -15.65
CA GLU A 146 16.58 -5.26 -15.08
C GLU A 146 17.13 -4.32 -16.15
N ARG A 147 17.76 -4.87 -17.21
CA ARG A 147 18.44 -4.09 -18.26
C ARG A 147 18.81 -4.91 -19.48
N ALA A 148 19.04 -4.20 -20.59
CA ALA A 148 19.76 -4.71 -21.76
C ALA A 148 21.09 -3.98 -21.91
N VAL A 149 22.17 -4.72 -22.10
CA VAL A 149 23.52 -4.20 -22.34
C VAL A 149 23.94 -4.62 -23.73
N ILE A 150 24.38 -3.66 -24.56
CA ILE A 150 24.98 -3.90 -25.88
C ILE A 150 26.39 -3.34 -25.84
N TRP A 151 27.38 -4.20 -26.02
CA TRP A 151 28.79 -3.87 -25.86
C TRP A 151 29.54 -3.98 -27.18
N PHE A 152 30.11 -2.88 -27.66
CA PHE A 152 31.06 -2.78 -28.75
C PHE A 152 32.48 -2.95 -28.18
N ASP A 153 33.03 -4.16 -28.33
CA ASP A 153 34.32 -4.58 -27.76
C ASP A 153 35.46 -4.35 -28.76
N ASN A 154 36.31 -3.37 -28.52
CA ASN A 154 37.48 -3.07 -29.31
C ASN A 154 37.22 -2.90 -30.83
N VAL A 155 36.08 -2.33 -31.18
CA VAL A 155 35.69 -2.11 -32.58
C VAL A 155 36.52 -1.02 -33.20
N VAL A 156 36.98 -1.22 -34.43
CA VAL A 156 37.74 -0.25 -35.20
C VAL A 156 36.86 0.63 -36.07
N ARG A 157 37.38 1.82 -36.43
CA ARG A 157 36.80 2.66 -37.48
C ARG A 157 37.18 2.14 -38.87
N TRP A 158 36.25 2.24 -39.83
CA TRP A 158 36.57 1.96 -41.23
C TRP A 158 37.40 3.08 -41.82
N THR A 159 38.71 2.90 -42.00
CA THR A 159 39.62 3.92 -42.51
C THR A 159 40.39 3.50 -43.74
N GLY A 160 40.25 2.21 -44.13
CA GLY A 160 41.10 1.63 -45.19
C GLY A 160 42.59 1.49 -44.84
N GLU A 161 43.00 1.97 -43.66
CA GLU A 161 44.36 1.89 -43.11
C GLU A 161 44.34 1.15 -41.75
N ALA A 162 45.24 0.21 -41.56
CA ALA A 162 45.40 -0.51 -40.33
C ALA A 162 46.00 0.43 -39.23
N GLY A 163 45.34 0.55 -38.05
CA GLY A 163 45.92 1.21 -36.88
C GLY A 163 45.26 2.52 -36.45
N SER A 164 44.03 2.79 -36.82
CA SER A 164 43.29 4.02 -36.49
C SER A 164 42.68 4.09 -35.07
N GLY A 165 43.03 3.16 -34.18
CA GLY A 165 42.48 3.08 -32.82
C GLY A 165 41.31 2.09 -32.67
N THR A 166 40.93 1.85 -31.43
CA THR A 166 39.83 0.96 -31.07
C THR A 166 38.87 1.66 -30.11
N TYR A 167 37.58 1.29 -30.22
CA TYR A 167 36.53 1.87 -29.43
C TYR A 167 35.81 0.78 -28.61
N ASP A 168 35.78 0.97 -27.30
CA ASP A 168 35.25 0.07 -26.34
C ASP A 168 34.16 0.78 -25.54
N PHE A 169 32.89 0.55 -25.89
CA PHE A 169 31.74 1.23 -25.31
C PHE A 169 30.49 0.36 -25.26
N GLN A 170 29.54 0.75 -24.44
CA GLN A 170 28.27 0.00 -24.30
C GLN A 170 27.06 0.91 -24.20
N PHE A 171 25.94 0.44 -24.75
CA PHE A 171 24.61 0.95 -24.46
C PHE A 171 24.01 0.16 -23.31
N VAL A 172 23.26 0.83 -22.44
CA VAL A 172 22.45 0.21 -21.39
C VAL A 172 21.03 0.77 -21.47
N LEU A 173 20.04 -0.10 -21.65
CA LEU A 173 18.62 0.22 -21.67
C LEU A 173 17.95 -0.32 -20.41
N TYR A 174 17.06 0.45 -19.78
CA TYR A 174 16.36 0.09 -18.56
C TYR A 174 14.82 0.08 -18.75
N PRO A 175 14.06 -0.74 -17.99
CA PRO A 175 12.61 -0.84 -18.12
C PRO A 175 11.83 0.46 -17.96
N ASN A 176 12.40 1.45 -17.23
CA ASN A 176 11.80 2.76 -16.98
C ASN A 176 12.05 3.78 -18.10
N GLY A 177 12.54 3.35 -19.28
CA GLY A 177 12.84 4.25 -20.41
C GLY A 177 14.14 5.02 -20.30
N ARG A 178 14.89 4.88 -19.20
CA ARG A 178 16.22 5.42 -19.02
C ARG A 178 17.20 4.68 -19.92
N PHE A 179 18.15 5.39 -20.50
CA PHE A 179 19.26 4.80 -21.26
C PHE A 179 20.57 5.51 -20.99
N LYS A 180 21.66 4.75 -21.07
CA LYS A 180 23.02 5.18 -20.73
C LYS A 180 24.00 4.68 -21.76
N CYS A 181 25.05 5.45 -22.04
CA CYS A 181 26.24 4.99 -22.76
C CYS A 181 27.45 5.09 -21.85
N ASN A 182 28.22 4.00 -21.77
CA ASN A 182 29.48 3.93 -21.05
C ASN A 182 30.64 3.75 -22.04
N TYR A 183 31.74 4.44 -21.83
CA TYR A 183 32.93 4.37 -22.66
C TYR A 183 34.12 3.95 -21.78
N LEU A 184 34.63 2.73 -22.00
CA LEU A 184 35.68 2.15 -21.18
C LEU A 184 37.06 2.60 -21.68
N GLN A 185 37.33 2.39 -22.98
CA GLN A 185 38.59 2.74 -23.63
C GLN A 185 38.29 3.22 -25.05
N MET A 186 38.61 4.48 -25.32
CA MET A 186 38.35 5.16 -26.57
C MET A 186 39.68 5.64 -27.12
N GLU A 187 40.25 4.85 -28.04
CA GLU A 187 41.57 5.16 -28.68
C GLU A 187 41.36 5.47 -30.14
N GLY A 188 41.76 6.64 -30.59
CA GLY A 188 41.68 7.05 -31.99
C GLY A 188 41.04 8.41 -32.18
N THR A 189 40.35 8.59 -33.31
CA THR A 189 39.66 9.86 -33.64
C THR A 189 38.35 9.94 -32.90
N LEU A 190 38.18 10.94 -32.03
CA LEU A 190 37.00 11.11 -31.20
C LEU A 190 36.11 12.27 -31.63
N ASP A 191 36.58 13.15 -32.49
CA ASP A 191 35.92 14.37 -32.96
C ASP A 191 35.11 14.18 -34.25
N GLN A 192 34.85 12.93 -34.66
CA GLN A 192 34.13 12.63 -35.89
C GLN A 192 32.79 11.93 -35.67
N ALA A 193 32.45 11.59 -34.45
CA ALA A 193 31.20 10.86 -34.14
C ALA A 193 30.02 11.81 -33.89
N THR A 194 28.81 11.33 -34.18
CA THR A 194 27.55 11.92 -33.68
C THR A 194 27.08 11.13 -32.49
N ILE A 195 26.75 11.82 -31.40
CA ILE A 195 26.23 11.24 -30.15
C ILE A 195 24.94 11.95 -29.75
N GLY A 196 23.91 11.17 -29.36
CA GLY A 196 22.61 11.70 -28.97
C GLY A 196 21.47 10.72 -29.29
N TRP A 197 20.30 11.25 -29.51
CA TRP A 197 19.12 10.44 -29.82
C TRP A 197 18.06 11.25 -30.59
N GLN A 198 17.16 10.55 -31.32
CA GLN A 198 16.03 11.16 -32.02
C GLN A 198 14.84 10.22 -32.18
N ASN A 199 13.65 10.82 -32.31
CA ASN A 199 12.37 10.13 -32.48
C ASN A 199 12.15 9.57 -33.88
N SER A 200 11.00 8.89 -34.08
CA SER A 200 10.61 8.27 -35.35
C SER A 200 10.40 9.26 -36.50
N SER A 201 10.05 10.52 -36.22
CA SER A 201 9.93 11.55 -37.27
C SER A 201 11.27 12.19 -37.68
N GLY A 202 12.29 12.12 -36.81
CA GLY A 202 13.53 12.87 -36.97
C GLY A 202 13.34 14.38 -36.78
N GLY A 203 12.26 14.78 -36.12
CA GLY A 203 11.95 16.18 -35.80
C GLY A 203 12.17 16.55 -34.34
N GLN A 204 12.40 15.55 -33.47
CA GLN A 204 12.66 15.74 -32.05
C GLN A 204 13.83 14.85 -31.62
N GLY A 205 14.67 15.34 -30.73
CA GLY A 205 15.83 14.66 -30.21
C GLY A 205 16.88 15.63 -29.70
N THR A 206 17.96 15.08 -29.17
CA THR A 206 19.10 15.86 -28.67
C THR A 206 20.40 15.39 -29.32
N GLU A 207 21.17 16.34 -29.83
CA GLU A 207 22.53 16.16 -30.23
C GLU A 207 23.43 16.57 -29.06
N LEU A 208 24.18 15.62 -28.49
CA LEU A 208 25.16 15.92 -27.47
C LEU A 208 26.43 16.45 -28.10
N VAL A 209 26.82 15.85 -29.22
CA VAL A 209 27.95 16.29 -30.05
C VAL A 209 27.76 15.84 -31.49
N SER A 210 28.27 16.61 -32.40
CA SER A 210 28.47 16.26 -33.82
C SER A 210 29.92 16.48 -34.27
N ILE A 211 30.16 16.27 -35.55
CA ILE A 211 31.52 16.36 -36.15
C ILE A 211 32.22 17.66 -35.79
N GLY A 212 33.43 17.56 -35.23
CA GLY A 212 34.34 18.66 -34.93
C GLY A 212 34.63 18.87 -33.46
N ASP A 213 33.91 18.23 -32.56
CA ASP A 213 34.12 18.33 -31.11
C ASP A 213 34.33 16.96 -30.46
N GLU A 214 35.25 16.88 -29.50
CA GLU A 214 35.47 15.70 -28.65
C GLU A 214 34.52 15.74 -27.45
N PHE A 215 33.71 14.72 -27.26
CA PHE A 215 32.74 14.61 -26.13
C PHE A 215 33.07 13.45 -25.19
N VAL A 216 33.60 12.36 -25.72
CA VAL A 216 33.82 11.12 -24.96
C VAL A 216 35.30 10.96 -24.59
N SER A 217 35.58 10.28 -23.48
CA SER A 217 36.90 9.93 -23.00
C SER A 217 36.91 8.56 -22.34
N ASN A 218 38.08 8.07 -21.93
CA ASN A 218 38.16 6.82 -21.17
C ASN A 218 37.50 6.95 -19.81
N ASN A 219 36.74 5.90 -19.39
CA ASN A 219 35.98 5.87 -18.14
C ASN A 219 34.97 7.03 -18.04
N PHE A 220 34.28 7.29 -19.13
CA PHE A 220 33.26 8.31 -19.24
C PHE A 220 31.90 7.66 -19.46
N SER A 221 30.83 8.27 -18.97
CA SER A 221 29.47 7.91 -19.32
C SER A 221 28.55 9.12 -19.39
N TRP A 222 27.50 8.97 -20.18
CA TRP A 222 26.34 9.86 -20.15
C TRP A 222 25.06 9.04 -20.04
N GLU A 223 24.05 9.64 -19.47
CA GLU A 223 22.73 9.04 -19.25
C GLU A 223 21.64 10.01 -19.69
N ALA A 224 20.60 9.48 -20.29
CA ALA A 224 19.38 10.22 -20.57
C ALA A 224 18.15 9.49 -20.01
N LYS A 225 17.24 10.26 -19.47
CA LYS A 225 15.97 9.76 -18.91
C LYS A 225 14.85 10.76 -19.13
N THR A 226 13.64 10.26 -19.27
CA THR A 226 12.42 11.05 -19.09
C THR A 226 12.03 11.00 -17.62
N PHE A 227 11.55 12.10 -17.09
CA PHE A 227 10.91 12.06 -15.78
C PHE A 227 9.45 11.67 -15.97
N SER A 228 9.07 10.48 -15.55
CA SER A 228 7.70 10.17 -15.17
C SER A 228 7.47 10.79 -13.79
N GLY A 229 6.37 11.52 -13.61
CA GLY A 229 6.09 12.25 -12.38
C GLY A 229 6.39 11.42 -11.13
N GLY A 230 7.23 11.95 -10.24
CA GLY A 230 7.66 11.30 -9.00
C GLY A 230 9.17 11.36 -8.71
N ASP A 231 10.01 11.74 -9.67
CA ASP A 231 11.48 11.69 -9.50
C ASP A 231 12.12 12.99 -8.98
N ILE A 232 11.33 13.99 -8.62
CA ILE A 232 11.82 15.18 -7.93
C ILE A 232 11.40 15.10 -6.48
N PRO A 233 12.33 14.86 -5.54
CA PRO A 233 11.97 14.64 -4.14
C PRO A 233 11.21 15.80 -3.50
N TRP A 234 11.37 17.01 -4.03
CA TRP A 234 10.80 18.23 -3.47
C TRP A 234 9.57 18.77 -4.21
N LEU A 235 9.11 18.14 -5.32
CA LEU A 235 7.96 18.62 -6.09
C LEU A 235 7.17 17.45 -6.67
N THR A 236 5.95 17.28 -6.24
CA THR A 236 4.99 16.30 -6.74
C THR A 236 3.84 16.96 -7.48
N LEU A 237 3.31 16.29 -8.51
CA LEU A 237 2.12 16.75 -9.21
C LEU A 237 0.98 15.75 -9.03
N SER A 238 -0.21 16.29 -8.79
CA SER A 238 -1.46 15.53 -8.76
C SER A 238 -2.57 16.30 -9.50
N SER A 239 -3.68 15.64 -9.74
CA SER A 239 -4.92 16.26 -10.21
C SER A 239 -6.07 15.76 -9.35
N GLU A 240 -7.25 16.31 -9.51
CA GLU A 240 -8.49 15.85 -8.84
C GLU A 240 -8.74 14.32 -8.98
N ASN A 241 -8.13 13.68 -9.99
CA ASN A 241 -8.24 12.24 -10.22
C ASN A 241 -6.99 11.46 -9.82
N GLY A 242 -6.09 12.05 -9.03
CA GLY A 242 -4.85 11.45 -8.52
C GLY A 242 -3.67 11.49 -9.49
N ALA A 243 -3.85 11.35 -10.79
CA ALA A 243 -2.77 11.39 -11.78
C ALA A 243 -2.76 12.72 -12.53
N ALA A 244 -1.58 13.32 -12.72
CA ALA A 244 -1.42 14.54 -13.53
C ALA A 244 -1.52 14.28 -15.05
N THR A 245 -2.34 13.31 -15.45
CA THR A 245 -2.59 12.91 -16.84
C THR A 245 -4.07 12.69 -17.06
N GLY A 246 -4.60 13.05 -18.21
CA GLY A 246 -6.02 12.88 -18.49
C GLY A 246 -6.41 13.25 -19.93
N ALA A 247 -7.70 13.25 -20.17
CA ALA A 247 -8.32 13.68 -21.41
C ALA A 247 -9.39 14.71 -21.10
N LEU A 248 -9.37 15.84 -21.80
CA LEU A 248 -10.34 16.93 -21.66
C LEU A 248 -11.14 17.10 -22.96
N ASP A 249 -12.45 17.22 -22.82
CA ASP A 249 -13.30 17.63 -23.92
C ASP A 249 -13.19 19.14 -24.19
N GLY A 250 -13.53 19.56 -25.41
CA GLY A 250 -13.35 20.95 -25.79
C GLY A 250 -14.13 21.94 -24.93
N GLY A 251 -13.41 22.71 -24.11
CA GLY A 251 -13.95 23.71 -23.20
C GLY A 251 -13.90 23.32 -21.72
N GLU A 252 -13.44 22.11 -21.41
CA GLU A 252 -13.17 21.68 -20.04
C GLU A 252 -11.81 22.18 -19.54
N THR A 253 -11.70 22.33 -18.23
CA THR A 253 -10.46 22.67 -17.51
C THR A 253 -10.20 21.63 -16.44
N MET A 254 -8.96 21.42 -16.10
CA MET A 254 -8.55 20.57 -14.98
C MET A 254 -7.45 21.29 -14.20
N ASP A 255 -7.55 21.30 -12.88
CA ASP A 255 -6.54 21.82 -12.02
C ASP A 255 -5.45 20.77 -11.78
N ILE A 256 -4.18 21.21 -11.81
CA ILE A 256 -3.01 20.40 -11.48
C ILE A 256 -2.37 21.02 -10.25
N PHE A 257 -2.30 20.23 -9.19
CA PHE A 257 -1.71 20.63 -7.92
C PHE A 257 -0.22 20.32 -7.93
N ALA A 258 0.59 21.29 -7.52
CA ALA A 258 2.03 21.17 -7.39
C ALA A 258 2.40 21.30 -5.90
N GLN A 259 2.79 20.21 -5.29
CA GLN A 259 3.19 20.17 -3.88
C GLN A 259 4.70 20.23 -3.75
N VAL A 260 5.20 21.14 -2.88
CA VAL A 260 6.63 21.35 -2.63
C VAL A 260 6.99 20.74 -1.27
N ASN A 261 8.00 19.86 -1.26
CA ASN A 261 8.62 19.34 -0.05
C ASN A 261 10.05 19.88 0.05
N THR A 262 10.38 20.58 1.14
CA THR A 262 11.70 21.21 1.34
C THR A 262 12.57 20.50 2.36
N ASN A 263 12.14 19.37 2.93
CA ASN A 263 12.78 18.73 4.08
C ASN A 263 14.23 18.30 3.85
N ASP A 264 14.60 17.94 2.61
CA ASP A 264 15.95 17.48 2.26
C ASP A 264 16.76 18.49 1.44
N LEU A 265 16.27 19.75 1.35
CA LEU A 265 16.91 20.76 0.52
C LEU A 265 17.88 21.61 1.34
N GLU A 266 19.14 21.66 0.89
CA GLU A 266 20.11 22.63 1.41
C GLU A 266 19.73 24.07 1.02
N GLU A 267 20.32 25.07 1.70
CA GLU A 267 20.16 26.48 1.33
C GLU A 267 20.53 26.69 -0.13
N GLY A 268 19.60 27.17 -0.94
CA GLY A 268 19.83 27.34 -2.37
C GLY A 268 18.58 27.79 -3.13
N VAL A 269 18.76 27.93 -4.44
CA VAL A 269 17.65 28.19 -5.36
C VAL A 269 17.40 26.94 -6.18
N TYR A 270 16.23 26.37 -6.06
CA TYR A 270 15.79 25.18 -6.77
C TYR A 270 14.79 25.60 -7.84
N ASN A 271 14.97 25.10 -9.06
CA ASN A 271 14.10 25.43 -10.17
C ASN A 271 13.48 24.14 -10.71
N ALA A 272 12.20 24.18 -11.01
CA ALA A 272 11.50 23.11 -11.68
C ALA A 272 10.64 23.67 -12.82
N ASN A 273 10.43 22.86 -13.85
CA ASN A 273 9.49 23.19 -14.90
C ASN A 273 8.36 22.14 -14.93
N ILE A 274 7.12 22.59 -14.82
CA ILE A 274 5.95 21.77 -15.14
C ILE A 274 5.72 21.89 -16.63
N SER A 275 5.86 20.79 -17.37
CA SER A 275 5.60 20.76 -18.80
C SER A 275 4.27 20.06 -19.05
N ILE A 276 3.34 20.77 -19.68
CA ILE A 276 2.03 20.23 -20.10
C ILE A 276 2.15 19.90 -21.58
N THR A 277 2.05 18.64 -21.92
CA THR A 277 2.21 18.13 -23.27
C THR A 277 0.92 17.49 -23.80
N SER A 278 0.66 17.66 -25.07
CA SER A 278 -0.40 16.98 -25.79
C SER A 278 0.07 16.70 -27.22
N PRO A 279 -0.32 15.57 -27.85
CA PRO A 279 0.13 15.25 -29.20
C PRO A 279 -0.22 16.29 -30.26
N ASP A 280 -1.24 17.11 -30.04
CA ASP A 280 -1.80 18.04 -31.00
C ASP A 280 -1.55 19.54 -30.68
N VAL A 281 -0.80 19.83 -29.62
CA VAL A 281 -0.58 21.21 -29.13
C VAL A 281 0.90 21.37 -28.74
N ASP A 282 1.48 22.51 -29.02
CA ASP A 282 2.83 22.85 -28.59
C ASP A 282 2.92 22.77 -27.05
N PRO A 283 3.98 22.14 -26.48
CA PRO A 283 4.18 22.04 -25.06
C PRO A 283 4.08 23.39 -24.36
N GLN A 284 3.39 23.42 -23.23
CA GLN A 284 3.30 24.60 -22.36
C GLN A 284 4.11 24.32 -21.09
N GLY A 285 4.88 25.30 -20.62
CA GLY A 285 5.71 25.16 -19.43
C GLY A 285 5.34 26.17 -18.37
N VAL A 286 5.33 25.73 -17.11
CA VAL A 286 5.23 26.58 -15.92
C VAL A 286 6.52 26.41 -15.13
N GLN A 287 7.27 27.48 -14.93
CA GLN A 287 8.50 27.47 -14.15
C GLN A 287 8.18 27.67 -12.67
N ILE A 288 8.67 26.77 -11.83
CA ILE A 288 8.63 26.86 -10.37
C ILE A 288 10.02 27.24 -9.89
N ASN A 289 10.13 28.34 -9.17
CA ASN A 289 11.37 28.77 -8.53
C ASN A 289 11.18 28.70 -7.01
N LEU A 290 11.87 27.78 -6.36
CA LEU A 290 11.88 27.63 -4.92
C LEU A 290 13.20 28.18 -4.38
N THR A 291 13.14 29.13 -3.45
CA THR A 291 14.34 29.60 -2.73
C THR A 291 14.29 29.03 -1.32
N VAL A 292 15.19 28.13 -1.02
CA VAL A 292 15.43 27.64 0.35
C VAL A 292 16.44 28.59 0.98
N THR A 293 16.00 29.37 1.97
CA THR A 293 16.88 30.27 2.72
C THR A 293 17.32 29.58 3.99
N GLY A 294 18.62 29.57 4.28
CA GLY A 294 19.17 28.95 5.48
C GLY A 294 18.57 29.52 6.75
N GLY A 295 17.64 28.76 7.31
CA GLY A 295 17.45 28.66 8.74
C GLY A 295 18.32 27.50 9.24
N ASN A 296 18.58 27.39 10.52
CA ASN A 296 19.17 26.18 11.07
C ASN A 296 18.43 24.98 10.48
N SER A 297 19.14 24.01 9.88
CA SER A 297 18.48 22.80 9.36
C SER A 297 17.56 22.25 10.44
N SER A 298 16.32 21.95 10.06
CA SER A 298 15.39 21.27 11.01
C SER A 298 16.11 20.08 11.60
N PRO A 299 16.10 19.92 12.92
CA PRO A 299 16.65 18.71 13.52
C PRO A 299 15.93 17.50 12.93
N THR A 300 16.67 16.53 12.43
CA THR A 300 16.12 15.28 11.90
C THR A 300 16.31 14.16 12.91
N LEU A 301 15.28 13.35 13.11
CA LEU A 301 15.36 12.19 13.97
C LEU A 301 15.93 11.01 13.16
N PRO A 302 17.13 10.48 13.52
CA PRO A 302 17.68 9.36 12.77
C PRO A 302 16.86 8.09 13.02
N PHE A 303 16.99 7.11 12.13
CA PHE A 303 16.40 5.79 12.37
C PHE A 303 16.92 5.19 13.67
N ILE A 304 16.01 4.78 14.54
CA ILE A 304 16.31 4.16 15.85
C ILE A 304 15.78 2.74 15.86
N GLU A 305 16.67 1.77 16.06
CA GLU A 305 16.33 0.34 16.12
C GLU A 305 15.54 0.00 17.38
N ILE A 306 14.35 -0.58 17.22
CA ILE A 306 13.44 -0.91 18.33
C ILE A 306 13.35 -2.41 18.65
N SER A 307 13.97 -3.29 17.85
CA SER A 307 13.90 -4.75 18.03
C SER A 307 14.58 -5.26 19.31
N SER A 308 15.31 -4.40 20.01
CA SER A 308 15.91 -4.72 21.31
C SER A 308 14.89 -4.81 22.44
N SER A 309 13.68 -4.30 22.25
CA SER A 309 12.58 -4.34 23.20
C SER A 309 11.47 -5.28 22.72
N GLU A 310 10.88 -6.06 23.63
CA GLU A 310 9.79 -6.98 23.31
C GLU A 310 8.53 -6.26 22.82
N ASN A 311 8.26 -5.08 23.36
CA ASN A 311 7.10 -4.24 22.98
C ASN A 311 7.46 -3.14 21.96
N GLY A 312 8.73 -3.05 21.53
CA GLY A 312 9.20 -2.05 20.57
C GLY A 312 9.32 -0.63 21.14
N ILE A 313 9.26 -0.44 22.46
CA ILE A 313 9.49 0.84 23.11
C ILE A 313 10.92 0.86 23.66
N VAL A 314 11.73 1.82 23.26
CA VAL A 314 13.13 1.95 23.65
C VAL A 314 13.44 3.33 24.24
N SER A 315 14.52 3.47 24.97
CA SER A 315 15.01 4.79 25.38
C SER A 315 15.64 5.51 24.20
N LEU A 316 15.52 6.83 24.14
CA LEU A 316 16.19 7.63 23.13
C LEU A 316 17.72 7.51 23.28
N PRO A 317 18.47 7.35 22.16
CA PRO A 317 19.92 7.32 22.17
C PRO A 317 20.52 8.69 22.56
N GLU A 318 21.63 8.68 23.32
CA GLU A 318 22.34 9.92 23.71
C GLU A 318 23.04 10.66 22.54
N ASN A 319 23.19 10.00 21.39
CA ASN A 319 23.95 10.51 20.25
C ASN A 319 23.08 11.13 19.12
N ILE A 320 21.83 11.46 19.42
CA ILE A 320 20.95 12.22 18.53
C ILE A 320 20.98 13.70 18.88
N ASP A 321 20.26 14.53 18.12
CA ASP A 321 20.17 15.95 18.42
C ASP A 321 19.65 16.16 19.86
N PRO A 322 20.35 16.96 20.70
CA PRO A 322 19.99 17.17 22.09
C PRO A 322 18.58 17.72 22.33
N LEU A 323 17.99 18.41 21.36
CA LEU A 323 16.62 18.91 21.48
C LEU A 323 15.60 17.77 21.61
N PHE A 324 15.77 16.68 20.87
CA PHE A 324 14.89 15.52 21.01
C PHE A 324 14.98 14.87 22.39
N THR A 325 16.20 14.69 22.90
CA THR A 325 16.39 14.13 24.27
C THR A 325 16.01 15.08 25.39
N ALA A 326 15.88 16.39 25.10
CA ALA A 326 15.35 17.37 26.04
C ALA A 326 13.81 17.38 26.08
N VAL A 327 13.14 16.88 25.04
CA VAL A 327 11.68 16.83 24.94
C VAL A 327 11.14 15.45 25.33
N ALA A 328 11.83 14.36 25.03
CA ALA A 328 11.32 13.02 25.23
C ALA A 328 12.37 12.05 25.82
N ASP A 329 11.92 10.99 26.49
CA ASP A 329 12.75 9.95 27.13
C ASP A 329 12.76 8.63 26.36
N LYS A 330 11.62 8.30 25.72
CA LYS A 330 11.39 7.03 25.05
C LYS A 330 11.01 7.26 23.59
N TYR A 331 11.12 6.19 22.81
CA TYR A 331 10.85 6.17 21.37
C TYR A 331 10.19 4.86 20.96
N THR A 332 9.31 4.92 20.00
CA THR A 332 8.84 3.81 19.18
C THR A 332 8.55 4.32 17.76
N HIS A 333 8.28 3.41 16.83
CA HIS A 333 7.86 3.79 15.48
C HIS A 333 7.00 2.72 14.83
N ILE A 334 6.32 3.09 13.74
CA ILE A 334 5.73 2.18 12.77
C ILE A 334 6.54 2.29 11.48
N GLN A 335 6.96 1.14 10.93
CA GLN A 335 7.69 1.11 9.66
C GLN A 335 6.70 1.12 8.49
N THR A 336 6.98 1.96 7.50
CA THR A 336 6.20 2.07 6.26
C THR A 336 6.72 1.13 5.18
N SER A 337 5.94 0.87 4.13
CA SER A 337 6.31 -0.08 3.08
C SER A 337 7.46 0.38 2.19
N ASN A 338 7.71 1.69 2.10
CA ASN A 338 8.86 2.27 1.38
C ASN A 338 10.17 2.26 2.19
N GLY A 339 10.11 1.84 3.47
CA GLY A 339 11.27 1.74 4.35
C GLY A 339 11.48 2.91 5.31
N ASP A 340 10.65 3.96 5.22
CA ASP A 340 10.62 5.05 6.19
C ASP A 340 9.95 4.62 7.51
N VAL A 341 9.88 5.52 8.47
CA VAL A 341 9.24 5.28 9.76
C VAL A 341 8.32 6.44 10.14
N ILE A 342 7.28 6.12 10.89
CA ILE A 342 6.41 7.10 11.56
C ILE A 342 6.80 7.10 13.03
N PRO A 343 7.55 8.10 13.51
CA PRO A 343 8.14 8.12 14.84
C PRO A 343 7.17 8.61 15.92
N PHE A 344 7.33 8.07 17.12
CA PHE A 344 6.72 8.52 18.36
C PHE A 344 7.80 8.99 19.31
N LEU A 345 7.75 10.22 19.78
CA LEU A 345 8.56 10.74 20.86
C LEU A 345 7.74 10.76 22.14
N ILE A 346 8.22 10.11 23.19
CA ILE A 346 7.41 9.75 24.35
C ILE A 346 8.05 10.31 25.62
N GLN A 347 7.28 11.07 26.37
CA GLN A 347 7.66 11.57 27.69
C GLN A 347 7.39 10.54 28.79
N ASN A 348 7.95 10.78 29.98
CA ASN A 348 8.08 9.78 31.06
C ASN A 348 6.78 9.42 31.77
N MET A 349 5.72 10.25 31.70
CA MET A 349 4.43 9.93 32.33
C MET A 349 3.60 8.92 31.54
N PHE A 350 3.89 8.74 30.25
CA PHE A 350 3.22 7.69 29.46
C PHE A 350 3.60 6.30 29.96
N THR A 351 2.60 5.51 30.27
CA THR A 351 2.77 4.07 30.50
C THR A 351 2.98 3.34 29.17
N ASP A 352 3.60 2.16 29.21
CA ASP A 352 3.79 1.37 28.01
C ASP A 352 2.44 0.92 27.40
N GLU A 353 1.41 0.70 28.24
CA GLU A 353 0.05 0.40 27.79
C GLU A 353 -0.55 1.55 26.97
N GLN A 354 -0.39 2.80 27.40
CA GLN A 354 -0.84 3.97 26.66
C GLN A 354 -0.13 4.13 25.32
N VAL A 355 1.20 3.95 25.30
CA VAL A 355 1.98 3.99 24.05
C VAL A 355 1.53 2.90 23.07
N LEU A 356 1.31 1.70 23.56
CA LEU A 356 0.85 0.59 22.72
C LEU A 356 -0.60 0.77 22.25
N HIS A 357 -1.43 1.46 23.02
CA HIS A 357 -2.78 1.85 22.60
C HIS A 357 -2.71 2.85 21.43
N ALA A 358 -2.00 3.96 21.59
CA ALA A 358 -1.81 4.96 20.55
C ALA A 358 -1.23 4.33 19.25
N ARG A 359 -0.23 3.46 19.39
CA ARG A 359 0.36 2.76 18.26
C ARG A 359 -0.65 1.85 17.53
N ARG A 360 -1.50 1.11 18.27
CA ARG A 360 -2.55 0.26 17.69
C ARG A 360 -3.61 1.05 16.94
N VAL A 361 -3.99 2.23 17.46
CA VAL A 361 -4.94 3.13 16.78
C VAL A 361 -4.34 3.60 15.45
N LEU A 362 -3.07 4.02 15.43
CA LEU A 362 -2.39 4.40 14.19
C LEU A 362 -2.27 3.23 13.21
N GLU A 363 -1.88 2.05 13.67
CA GLU A 363 -1.82 0.83 12.86
C GLU A 363 -3.19 0.47 12.25
N PHE A 364 -4.26 0.62 13.02
CA PHE A 364 -5.64 0.45 12.54
C PHE A 364 -5.99 1.46 11.44
N TYR A 365 -5.67 2.74 11.63
CA TYR A 365 -5.96 3.77 10.64
C TYR A 365 -5.22 3.53 9.32
N LEU A 366 -4.06 2.91 9.38
CA LEU A 366 -3.24 2.56 8.20
C LEU A 366 -3.51 1.14 7.66
N THR A 367 -4.43 0.39 8.26
CA THR A 367 -4.79 -0.97 7.79
C THR A 367 -5.70 -0.89 6.57
N ASN A 368 -5.34 -1.60 5.48
CA ASN A 368 -6.11 -1.64 4.24
C ASN A 368 -7.51 -2.23 4.42
N ILE A 369 -8.50 -1.64 3.76
CA ILE A 369 -9.89 -2.13 3.66
C ILE A 369 -10.15 -2.62 2.23
N PRO A 370 -9.95 -3.90 1.93
CA PRO A 370 -10.00 -4.40 0.57
C PRO A 370 -11.37 -4.17 -0.11
N GLY A 371 -11.33 -3.52 -1.27
CA GLY A 371 -12.52 -3.29 -2.09
C GLY A 371 -13.25 -1.99 -1.79
N SER A 372 -12.80 -1.21 -0.82
CA SER A 372 -13.31 0.14 -0.55
C SER A 372 -12.72 1.17 -1.54
N GLU A 373 -13.34 2.32 -1.62
CA GLU A 373 -12.89 3.41 -2.51
C GLU A 373 -11.64 4.10 -1.97
N TRP A 374 -11.62 4.46 -0.69
CA TRP A 374 -10.56 5.25 -0.06
C TRP A 374 -9.57 4.44 0.77
N GLY A 375 -10.02 3.32 1.33
CA GLY A 375 -9.23 2.52 2.27
C GLY A 375 -8.54 1.31 1.65
N ALA A 376 -8.68 1.06 0.33
CA ALA A 376 -8.17 -0.15 -0.31
C ALA A 376 -6.64 -0.25 -0.34
N ASP A 377 -5.96 0.90 -0.39
CA ASP A 377 -4.49 1.01 -0.43
C ASP A 377 -4.02 2.17 0.44
N LYS A 378 -3.86 1.94 1.73
CA LYS A 378 -3.39 2.92 2.71
C LYS A 378 -1.86 2.93 2.87
N GLU A 379 -1.15 2.08 2.16
CA GLU A 379 0.31 2.13 2.13
C GLU A 379 0.80 3.49 1.61
N ASN A 380 0.09 4.09 0.65
CA ASN A 380 0.40 5.42 0.16
C ASN A 380 0.21 6.51 1.22
N VAL A 381 -0.80 6.37 2.10
CA VAL A 381 -1.02 7.28 3.24
C VAL A 381 0.12 7.15 4.24
N ALA A 382 0.47 5.92 4.63
CA ALA A 382 1.58 5.66 5.54
C ALA A 382 2.92 6.18 4.98
N ASN A 383 3.19 5.93 3.70
CA ASN A 383 4.40 6.41 3.02
C ASN A 383 4.44 7.94 2.93
N ALA A 384 3.28 8.60 2.72
CA ALA A 384 3.21 10.07 2.72
C ALA A 384 3.57 10.62 4.10
N ILE A 385 3.05 10.06 5.19
CA ILE A 385 3.42 10.44 6.55
C ILE A 385 4.92 10.28 6.77
N GLY A 386 5.50 9.11 6.44
CA GLY A 386 6.93 8.85 6.59
C GLY A 386 7.81 9.86 5.85
N LEU A 387 7.40 10.26 4.63
CA LEU A 387 8.12 11.25 3.84
C LEU A 387 8.06 12.69 4.40
N THR A 388 7.13 13.00 5.28
CA THR A 388 7.03 14.33 5.91
C THR A 388 7.93 14.50 7.12
N ASP A 389 8.55 13.40 7.61
CA ASP A 389 9.27 13.33 8.89
C ASP A 389 8.42 13.81 10.10
N ALA A 390 7.10 13.76 9.98
CA ALA A 390 6.19 14.18 11.04
C ALA A 390 6.26 13.21 12.24
N ILE A 391 6.17 13.77 13.44
CA ILE A 391 6.37 13.07 14.70
C ILE A 391 5.07 13.09 15.52
N LEU A 392 4.68 11.95 16.10
CA LEU A 392 3.69 11.92 17.16
C LEU A 392 4.39 12.19 18.50
N PHE A 393 4.06 13.33 19.11
CA PHE A 393 4.58 13.75 20.41
C PHE A 393 3.64 13.28 21.52
N LEU A 394 4.05 12.31 22.31
CA LEU A 394 3.31 11.83 23.47
C LEU A 394 3.77 12.61 24.69
N LEU A 395 3.04 13.68 25.03
CA LEU A 395 3.40 14.67 26.03
C LEU A 395 2.74 14.37 27.38
N ASN A 396 3.37 14.77 28.47
CA ASN A 396 2.89 14.51 29.81
C ASN A 396 1.52 15.15 30.11
N ASP A 397 1.42 16.45 29.91
CA ASP A 397 0.22 17.24 30.14
C ASP A 397 0.31 18.60 29.39
N GLU A 398 -0.73 19.42 29.48
CA GLU A 398 -0.84 20.75 28.84
C GLU A 398 0.30 21.73 29.15
N ASN A 399 1.05 21.55 30.26
CA ASN A 399 2.18 22.43 30.55
C ASN A 399 3.32 22.28 29.57
N GLU A 400 3.37 21.16 28.84
CA GLU A 400 4.37 20.92 27.81
C GLU A 400 4.23 21.84 26.59
N TYR A 401 3.07 22.47 26.38
CA TYR A 401 2.89 23.51 25.35
C TYR A 401 3.73 24.76 25.59
N GLU A 402 4.17 24.98 26.84
CA GLU A 402 5.10 26.03 27.20
C GLU A 402 6.56 25.55 27.32
N ASN A 403 6.84 24.28 26.98
CA ASN A 403 8.18 23.72 27.05
C ASN A 403 9.09 24.39 25.99
N PRO A 404 10.15 25.12 26.41
CA PRO A 404 10.97 25.88 25.48
C PRO A 404 11.71 25.01 24.45
N ASN A 405 12.04 23.74 24.79
CA ASN A 405 12.71 22.85 23.85
C ASN A 405 11.73 22.30 22.80
N LEU A 406 10.47 22.05 23.16
CA LEU A 406 9.42 21.67 22.21
C LEU A 406 9.11 22.84 21.27
N LEU A 407 8.96 24.05 21.80
CA LEU A 407 8.77 25.24 20.98
C LEU A 407 9.94 25.50 20.05
N GLU A 408 11.18 25.26 20.49
CA GLU A 408 12.37 25.37 19.63
C GLU A 408 12.36 24.34 18.49
N LEU A 409 11.93 23.10 18.75
CA LEU A 409 11.77 22.09 17.68
C LEU A 409 10.74 22.53 16.64
N ILE A 410 9.59 23.07 17.09
CA ILE A 410 8.53 23.59 16.21
C ILE A 410 9.04 24.81 15.41
N ASP A 411 9.72 25.76 16.06
CA ASP A 411 10.30 26.94 15.41
C ASP A 411 11.39 26.58 14.37
N LEU A 412 12.07 25.44 14.56
CA LEU A 412 13.03 24.87 13.61
C LEU A 412 12.34 24.05 12.51
N GLY A 413 11.00 23.97 12.49
CA GLY A 413 10.22 23.34 11.44
C GLY A 413 10.00 21.84 11.61
N VAL A 414 10.26 21.27 12.79
CA VAL A 414 9.84 19.88 13.11
C VAL A 414 8.31 19.85 13.16
N LYS A 415 7.72 18.95 12.39
CA LYS A 415 6.28 18.79 12.27
C LYS A 415 5.79 17.66 13.14
N GLY A 416 4.54 17.73 13.58
CA GLY A 416 3.95 16.65 14.34
C GLY A 416 2.59 16.98 14.90
N GLN A 417 2.02 16.00 15.57
CA GLN A 417 0.78 16.08 16.35
C GLN A 417 1.10 15.63 17.77
N ASP A 418 0.50 16.25 18.73
CA ASP A 418 0.64 15.86 20.13
C ASP A 418 -0.52 14.99 20.60
N LEU A 419 -0.30 14.32 21.73
CA LEU A 419 -1.28 13.52 22.45
C LEU A 419 -0.87 13.55 23.93
N LEU A 420 -1.78 13.96 24.81
CA LEU A 420 -1.48 14.09 26.23
C LEU A 420 -1.71 12.78 27.00
N SER A 421 -0.84 12.47 27.97
CA SER A 421 -0.97 11.26 28.78
C SER A 421 -2.26 11.21 29.61
N THR A 422 -2.84 12.37 29.88
CA THR A 422 -4.10 12.52 30.62
C THR A 422 -5.36 12.23 29.82
N GLU A 423 -5.23 12.06 28.50
CA GLU A 423 -6.32 11.87 27.54
C GLU A 423 -6.32 10.48 26.89
N VAL A 424 -5.36 9.62 27.26
CA VAL A 424 -5.22 8.28 26.71
C VAL A 424 -5.74 7.24 27.69
N PHE A 425 -6.80 6.54 27.33
CA PHE A 425 -7.48 5.55 28.17
C PHE A 425 -7.46 4.15 27.53
N PRO A 426 -6.37 3.36 27.70
CA PRO A 426 -6.28 2.02 27.13
C PRO A 426 -7.38 1.10 27.67
N GLU A 427 -7.92 0.25 26.82
CA GLU A 427 -9.02 -0.65 27.14
C GLU A 427 -8.73 -1.54 28.34
N GLY A 428 -9.68 -1.62 29.25
CA GLY A 428 -9.61 -2.44 30.46
C GLY A 428 -8.83 -1.84 31.62
N THR A 429 -8.23 -0.65 31.47
CA THR A 429 -7.66 0.08 32.59
C THR A 429 -8.74 0.61 33.53
N GLU A 430 -8.37 0.98 34.77
CA GLU A 430 -9.31 1.53 35.75
C GLU A 430 -9.96 2.82 35.23
N GLU A 431 -9.19 3.64 34.56
CA GLU A 431 -9.62 4.88 33.93
C GLU A 431 -10.63 4.60 32.82
N TYR A 432 -10.33 3.67 31.90
CA TYR A 432 -11.25 3.27 30.83
C TYR A 432 -12.59 2.75 31.37
N MET A 433 -12.55 1.96 32.44
CA MET A 433 -13.74 1.30 33.00
C MET A 433 -14.60 2.25 33.86
N ASN A 434 -14.04 3.32 34.41
CA ASN A 434 -14.70 4.16 35.42
C ASN A 434 -14.75 5.65 35.06
N SER A 435 -13.93 6.13 34.10
CA SER A 435 -13.98 7.54 33.70
C SER A 435 -15.14 7.82 32.72
N SER A 436 -15.72 9.00 32.83
CA SER A 436 -16.60 9.56 31.82
C SER A 436 -15.83 10.37 30.77
N ASP A 437 -14.52 10.54 30.95
CA ASP A 437 -13.71 11.34 30.05
C ASP A 437 -13.51 10.64 28.72
N ARG A 438 -13.36 11.43 27.67
CA ARG A 438 -13.12 10.99 26.31
C ARG A 438 -11.68 10.46 26.17
N ASP A 439 -11.49 9.44 25.35
CA ASP A 439 -10.17 9.01 24.90
C ASP A 439 -9.81 9.78 23.62
N ALA A 440 -8.97 10.80 23.74
CA ALA A 440 -8.55 11.64 22.62
C ALA A 440 -7.60 10.94 21.63
N THR A 441 -7.14 9.72 21.94
CA THR A 441 -6.21 8.99 21.07
C THR A 441 -6.74 8.85 19.64
N TYR A 442 -8.03 8.64 19.47
CA TYR A 442 -8.63 8.46 18.14
C TYR A 442 -8.66 9.75 17.33
N GLU A 443 -8.97 10.87 17.98
CA GLU A 443 -9.01 12.19 17.36
C GLU A 443 -7.60 12.66 16.99
N GLU A 444 -6.68 12.71 17.96
CA GLU A 444 -5.34 13.26 17.74
C GLU A 444 -4.53 12.45 16.71
N ILE A 445 -4.69 11.13 16.72
CA ILE A 445 -4.07 10.29 15.68
C ILE A 445 -4.78 10.48 14.33
N LEU A 446 -6.09 10.80 14.31
CA LEU A 446 -6.76 11.13 13.06
C LEU A 446 -6.25 12.45 12.47
N HIS A 447 -6.10 13.49 13.28
CA HIS A 447 -5.51 14.77 12.86
C HIS A 447 -4.12 14.52 12.23
N PHE A 448 -3.29 13.72 12.89
CA PHE A 448 -1.99 13.33 12.36
C PHE A 448 -2.06 12.60 11.02
N VAL A 449 -2.91 11.59 10.90
CA VAL A 449 -3.08 10.80 9.65
C VAL A 449 -3.73 11.65 8.56
N HIS A 450 -4.66 12.53 8.91
CA HIS A 450 -5.31 13.43 7.97
C HIS A 450 -4.32 14.47 7.42
N GLY A 451 -3.68 15.25 8.28
CA GLY A 451 -2.82 16.35 7.87
C GLY A 451 -1.52 15.89 7.15
N PHE A 452 -0.89 14.83 7.65
CA PHE A 452 0.39 14.34 7.09
C PHE A 452 0.27 13.18 6.11
N GLY A 453 -0.91 12.57 5.97
CA GLY A 453 -1.15 11.40 5.14
C GLY A 453 -2.24 11.58 4.10
N ILE A 454 -3.50 11.72 4.54
CA ILE A 454 -4.68 11.71 3.66
C ILE A 454 -4.68 12.92 2.71
N GLN A 455 -4.46 14.12 3.21
CA GLN A 455 -4.42 15.34 2.40
C GLN A 455 -3.37 15.23 1.28
N ILE A 456 -2.27 14.52 1.54
CA ILE A 456 -1.16 14.33 0.60
C ILE A 456 -1.45 13.18 -0.38
N ALA A 457 -1.82 12.02 0.14
CA ALA A 457 -1.93 10.79 -0.64
C ALA A 457 -3.29 10.61 -1.33
N LEU A 458 -4.36 11.19 -0.77
CA LEU A 458 -5.75 11.01 -1.20
C LEU A 458 -6.48 12.35 -1.40
N PRO A 459 -6.00 13.24 -2.28
CA PRO A 459 -6.60 14.57 -2.47
C PRO A 459 -8.06 14.53 -2.92
N ALA A 460 -8.49 13.47 -3.61
CA ALA A 460 -9.89 13.29 -3.98
C ALA A 460 -10.79 12.96 -2.78
N MET A 461 -10.26 12.21 -1.79
CA MET A 461 -10.96 11.99 -0.52
C MET A 461 -11.05 13.30 0.26
N GLN A 462 -9.98 14.08 0.28
CA GLN A 462 -9.95 15.41 0.91
C GLN A 462 -11.04 16.32 0.32
N ALA A 463 -11.12 16.41 -0.99
CA ALA A 463 -12.16 17.20 -1.68
C ALA A 463 -13.59 16.69 -1.38
N ALA A 464 -13.77 15.37 -1.22
CA ALA A 464 -15.05 14.80 -0.82
C ALA A 464 -15.41 15.17 0.64
N LEU A 465 -14.41 15.16 1.55
CA LEU A 465 -14.57 15.58 2.95
C LEU A 465 -14.96 17.05 3.05
N GLU A 466 -14.25 17.94 2.34
CA GLU A 466 -14.57 19.38 2.29
C GLU A 466 -15.96 19.64 1.72
N THR A 467 -16.38 18.86 0.73
CA THR A 467 -17.74 18.93 0.18
C THR A 467 -18.79 18.53 1.21
N ALA A 468 -18.56 17.42 1.93
CA ALA A 468 -19.45 16.94 2.99
C ALA A 468 -19.55 17.98 4.13
N MET A 469 -18.42 18.52 4.57
CA MET A 469 -18.36 19.59 5.56
C MET A 469 -19.13 20.85 5.13
N GLY A 470 -18.95 21.28 3.87
CA GLY A 470 -19.67 22.44 3.33
C GLY A 470 -21.19 22.23 3.32
N GLU A 471 -21.67 21.02 3.00
CA GLU A 471 -23.09 20.67 3.10
C GLU A 471 -23.56 20.62 4.57
N ALA A 472 -22.74 20.14 5.49
CA ALA A 472 -23.04 20.06 6.90
C ALA A 472 -23.18 21.47 7.54
N ILE A 473 -22.28 22.39 7.21
CA ILE A 473 -22.35 23.78 7.65
C ILE A 473 -23.60 24.46 7.05
N GLN A 474 -23.85 24.28 5.77
CA GLN A 474 -25.04 24.84 5.12
C GLN A 474 -26.35 24.26 5.68
N GLY A 475 -26.35 22.98 6.06
CA GLY A 475 -27.46 22.27 6.67
C GLY A 475 -27.67 22.60 8.15
N ASN A 476 -26.76 23.33 8.79
CA ASN A 476 -26.71 23.63 10.22
C ASN A 476 -26.67 22.40 11.12
N TYR A 477 -25.98 21.35 10.68
CA TYR A 477 -25.69 20.17 11.52
C TYR A 477 -24.18 19.96 11.78
N TYR A 478 -23.32 20.84 11.25
CA TYR A 478 -21.97 21.07 11.76
C TYR A 478 -21.82 22.57 12.03
N MET A 479 -21.42 22.89 13.24
CA MET A 479 -21.25 24.28 13.69
C MET A 479 -19.88 24.45 14.34
N PRO A 480 -18.84 24.77 13.53
CA PRO A 480 -17.49 24.94 14.05
C PRO A 480 -17.44 25.94 15.19
N LEU A 481 -16.59 25.71 16.18
CA LEU A 481 -16.35 26.62 17.29
C LEU A 481 -15.95 28.02 16.75
N TRP A 482 -16.41 29.08 17.40
CA TRP A 482 -16.22 30.46 16.95
C TRP A 482 -14.77 30.94 16.95
N ASP A 483 -13.87 30.25 17.65
CA ASP A 483 -12.45 30.54 17.78
C ASP A 483 -11.56 29.56 17.02
N LEU A 484 -12.14 28.54 16.36
CA LEU A 484 -11.43 27.61 15.51
C LEU A 484 -11.06 28.30 14.19
N PRO A 485 -9.80 28.17 13.70
CA PRO A 485 -9.42 28.62 12.37
C PRO A 485 -10.21 27.88 11.27
N GLU A 486 -10.57 28.58 10.19
CA GLU A 486 -11.31 27.94 9.08
C GLU A 486 -10.54 26.79 8.42
N GLU A 487 -9.21 26.84 8.49
CA GLU A 487 -8.30 25.81 7.97
C GLU A 487 -8.34 24.49 8.75
N ASP A 488 -8.88 24.48 9.98
CA ASP A 488 -8.98 23.31 10.85
C ASP A 488 -10.40 22.73 10.88
N TYR A 489 -11.37 23.33 10.18
CA TYR A 489 -12.78 22.89 10.22
C TYR A 489 -13.00 21.49 9.70
N ASP A 490 -12.26 21.06 8.69
CA ASP A 490 -12.38 19.73 8.09
C ASP A 490 -11.75 18.64 8.97
N GLU A 491 -10.70 18.97 9.71
CA GLU A 491 -10.07 18.07 10.67
C GLU A 491 -11.03 17.74 11.82
N GLU A 492 -11.60 18.76 12.45
CA GLU A 492 -12.57 18.62 13.52
C GLU A 492 -13.86 17.91 13.05
N TYR A 493 -14.38 18.30 11.89
CA TYR A 493 -15.55 17.64 11.31
C TYR A 493 -15.32 16.15 11.07
N PHE A 494 -14.14 15.80 10.58
CA PHE A 494 -13.77 14.41 10.33
C PHE A 494 -13.62 13.63 11.64
N ALA A 495 -12.99 14.22 12.65
CA ALA A 495 -12.82 13.63 13.97
C ALA A 495 -14.17 13.36 14.66
N MET A 496 -15.05 14.37 14.69
CA MET A 496 -16.42 14.21 15.23
C MET A 496 -17.20 13.10 14.51
N GLY A 497 -17.08 13.04 13.18
CA GLY A 497 -17.70 11.99 12.40
C GLY A 497 -17.17 10.60 12.74
N LEU A 498 -15.85 10.43 12.85
CA LEU A 498 -15.22 9.17 13.24
C LEU A 498 -15.69 8.70 14.60
N GLU A 499 -15.70 9.59 15.58
CA GLU A 499 -16.11 9.28 16.95
C GLU A 499 -17.59 8.90 17.03
N SER A 500 -18.47 9.56 16.28
CA SER A 500 -19.86 9.17 16.12
C SER A 500 -20.01 7.82 15.46
N TYR A 501 -19.24 7.59 14.38
CA TYR A 501 -19.32 6.36 13.61
C TYR A 501 -18.93 5.12 14.42
N PHE A 502 -17.91 5.23 15.28
CA PHE A 502 -17.47 4.17 16.18
C PHE A 502 -18.03 4.27 17.60
N GLY A 503 -18.89 5.25 17.87
CA GLY A 503 -19.52 5.43 19.18
C GLY A 503 -18.54 5.79 20.32
N LEU A 504 -17.39 6.38 19.97
CA LEU A 504 -16.31 6.63 20.91
C LEU A 504 -16.61 7.77 21.88
N TRP A 505 -17.37 8.74 21.41
CA TRP A 505 -17.71 9.93 22.17
C TRP A 505 -19.00 9.81 23.00
N SER A 506 -19.94 9.00 22.55
CA SER A 506 -21.29 8.87 23.14
C SER A 506 -21.32 8.28 24.55
N HIS A 507 -20.15 8.03 25.16
CA HIS A 507 -20.03 7.53 26.52
C HIS A 507 -20.17 8.62 27.60
N ASP A 508 -20.02 9.90 27.26
CA ASP A 508 -20.19 11.00 28.23
C ASP A 508 -21.67 11.21 28.56
N PRO A 509 -22.13 10.82 29.77
CA PRO A 509 -23.53 10.96 30.17
C PRO A 509 -23.91 12.41 30.52
N SER A 510 -22.95 13.30 30.69
CA SER A 510 -23.17 14.72 31.06
C SER A 510 -23.43 15.59 29.85
N SER A 511 -22.95 15.16 28.67
CA SER A 511 -23.18 15.85 27.40
C SER A 511 -24.28 15.14 26.61
N ASN A 512 -24.95 15.85 25.74
CA ASN A 512 -25.86 15.26 24.76
C ASN A 512 -25.10 14.65 23.55
N GLY A 513 -23.92 14.08 23.76
CA GLY A 513 -22.91 13.82 22.77
C GLY A 513 -21.90 14.99 22.75
N PHE A 514 -21.10 15.09 21.79
CA PHE A 514 -20.05 16.08 21.58
C PHE A 514 -20.17 17.38 22.40
N CYS A 515 -19.27 17.59 23.31
CA CYS A 515 -19.07 18.82 24.10
C CYS A 515 -20.35 19.51 24.62
N GLY A 516 -21.49 18.86 24.61
CA GLY A 516 -22.76 19.35 25.15
C GLY A 516 -23.45 20.47 24.37
N ASP A 517 -22.85 21.03 23.34
CA ASP A 517 -23.28 22.28 22.69
C ASP A 517 -23.66 22.14 21.21
N SER A 518 -24.00 20.92 20.72
CA SER A 518 -24.59 20.75 19.41
C SER A 518 -23.69 21.09 18.20
N GLU A 519 -22.39 20.95 18.32
CA GLU A 519 -21.47 21.15 17.19
C GLU A 519 -21.75 20.14 16.09
N TYR A 520 -21.98 18.88 16.49
CA TYR A 520 -22.40 17.80 15.60
C TYR A 520 -23.45 16.93 16.30
N PRO A 521 -24.71 16.85 15.79
CA PRO A 521 -25.84 16.31 16.54
C PRO A 521 -26.00 14.78 16.46
N PHE A 522 -25.23 14.11 15.59
CA PHE A 522 -25.39 12.66 15.38
C PHE A 522 -24.43 11.88 16.26
N ILE A 523 -24.93 11.30 17.36
CA ILE A 523 -24.12 10.62 18.39
C ILE A 523 -23.85 9.16 18.02
N HIS A 524 -24.68 8.59 17.14
CA HIS A 524 -24.60 7.18 16.77
C HIS A 524 -24.53 7.00 15.26
N ARG A 525 -23.83 5.93 14.84
CA ARG A 525 -23.69 5.56 13.43
C ARG A 525 -24.99 5.56 12.64
N ASP A 526 -26.06 5.00 13.22
CA ASP A 526 -27.36 4.92 12.56
C ASP A 526 -28.00 6.29 12.33
N GLU A 527 -27.81 7.22 13.27
CA GLU A 527 -28.27 8.60 13.15
C GLU A 527 -27.45 9.36 12.11
N MET A 528 -26.12 9.18 12.14
CA MET A 528 -25.20 9.74 11.19
C MET A 528 -25.50 9.24 9.76
N ALA A 529 -25.75 7.95 9.57
CA ALA A 529 -26.08 7.38 8.25
C ALA A 529 -27.33 8.04 7.61
N LEU A 530 -28.27 8.54 8.44
CA LEU A 530 -29.48 9.21 7.99
C LEU A 530 -29.32 10.72 7.86
N GLY A 531 -28.56 11.34 8.76
CA GLY A 531 -28.44 12.80 8.88
C GLY A 531 -27.26 13.40 8.14
N ASP A 532 -26.15 12.66 8.05
CA ASP A 532 -24.93 13.01 7.32
C ASP A 532 -24.39 11.82 6.53
N PRO A 533 -25.07 11.41 5.46
CA PRO A 533 -24.70 10.23 4.68
C PRO A 533 -23.37 10.39 3.92
N LEU A 534 -22.92 11.62 3.65
CA LEU A 534 -21.66 11.84 2.94
C LEU A 534 -20.47 11.52 3.85
N LEU A 535 -20.40 12.11 5.04
CA LEU A 535 -19.34 11.82 6.00
C LEU A 535 -19.39 10.35 6.44
N HIS A 536 -20.59 9.80 6.69
CA HIS A 536 -20.76 8.38 7.00
C HIS A 536 -20.15 7.50 5.90
N GLY A 537 -20.39 7.82 4.62
CA GLY A 537 -19.82 7.09 3.48
C GLY A 537 -18.31 7.17 3.43
N ILE A 538 -17.73 8.36 3.61
CA ILE A 538 -16.28 8.57 3.61
C ILE A 538 -15.61 7.74 4.72
N ILE A 539 -16.15 7.78 5.93
CA ILE A 539 -15.60 7.03 7.07
C ILE A 539 -15.72 5.52 6.85
N SER A 540 -16.88 5.05 6.38
CA SER A 540 -17.11 3.64 6.07
C SER A 540 -16.14 3.11 5.03
N GLU A 541 -15.88 3.88 3.96
CA GLU A 541 -14.96 3.50 2.88
C GLU A 541 -13.49 3.57 3.31
N PHE A 542 -13.13 4.47 4.23
CA PHE A 542 -11.73 4.58 4.69
C PHE A 542 -11.43 3.63 5.86
N PHE A 543 -12.27 3.54 6.89
CA PHE A 543 -11.99 2.77 8.11
C PHE A 543 -12.68 1.40 8.17
N GLY A 544 -13.74 1.18 7.36
CA GLY A 544 -14.57 -0.02 7.44
C GLY A 544 -15.59 0.03 8.57
N GLU A 545 -16.22 -1.11 8.86
CA GLU A 545 -17.36 -1.17 9.80
C GLU A 545 -16.95 -1.42 11.26
N SER A 546 -15.71 -1.81 11.52
CA SER A 546 -15.23 -2.22 12.84
C SER A 546 -13.86 -1.67 13.15
N LEU A 547 -13.59 -1.45 14.43
CA LEU A 547 -12.24 -1.20 14.95
C LEU A 547 -11.43 -2.51 14.84
N GLN A 548 -10.57 -2.60 13.82
CA GLN A 548 -9.92 -3.86 13.39
C GLN A 548 -8.66 -4.19 14.20
N TYR A 549 -8.54 -3.73 15.42
CA TYR A 549 -7.47 -4.12 16.32
C TYR A 549 -8.03 -4.88 17.52
N ILE A 550 -7.16 -5.63 18.21
CA ILE A 550 -7.51 -6.40 19.40
C ILE A 550 -6.78 -5.79 20.59
N PRO A 551 -7.49 -5.07 21.47
CA PRO A 551 -6.87 -4.53 22.66
C PRO A 551 -6.34 -5.63 23.57
N VAL A 552 -5.22 -5.35 24.21
CA VAL A 552 -4.61 -6.22 25.22
C VAL A 552 -4.91 -5.64 26.57
N LEU A 553 -5.80 -6.29 27.32
CA LEU A 553 -6.25 -5.80 28.62
C LEU A 553 -5.16 -5.97 29.70
N PRO A 554 -5.08 -5.05 30.67
CA PRO A 554 -4.09 -5.11 31.73
C PRO A 554 -4.09 -6.45 32.50
N SER A 555 -2.93 -6.89 32.98
CA SER A 555 -2.78 -8.17 33.67
C SER A 555 -3.53 -8.27 35.01
N ASN A 556 -3.94 -7.16 35.57
CA ASN A 556 -4.77 -7.06 36.77
C ASN A 556 -6.28 -7.01 36.47
N PHE A 557 -6.69 -6.98 35.20
CA PHE A 557 -8.10 -6.99 34.83
C PHE A 557 -8.84 -8.22 35.38
N ASN A 558 -10.00 -8.02 36.01
CA ASN A 558 -10.74 -9.09 36.71
C ASN A 558 -12.27 -8.88 36.66
N SER A 559 -12.72 -8.20 35.63
CA SER A 559 -14.12 -7.84 35.41
C SER A 559 -14.64 -8.43 34.10
N SER A 560 -15.76 -7.89 33.59
CA SER A 560 -16.29 -8.25 32.29
C SER A 560 -16.02 -7.13 31.31
N PHE A 561 -15.33 -7.43 30.19
CA PHE A 561 -15.12 -6.51 29.09
C PHE A 561 -16.17 -6.74 27.99
N LEU A 562 -16.87 -5.68 27.60
CA LEU A 562 -18.03 -5.78 26.73
C LEU A 562 -17.75 -5.12 25.37
N LEU A 563 -17.91 -5.90 24.29
CA LEU A 563 -17.82 -5.41 22.90
C LEU A 563 -19.20 -5.03 22.33
N GLN A 564 -20.24 -5.12 23.12
CA GLN A 564 -21.60 -4.76 22.75
C GLN A 564 -22.13 -3.63 23.63
N ARG A 565 -22.75 -2.64 22.98
CA ARG A 565 -23.41 -1.55 23.70
C ARG A 565 -24.45 -2.10 24.69
N GLN A 566 -24.31 -1.74 25.96
CA GLN A 566 -25.27 -1.99 27.00
C GLN A 566 -25.75 -0.67 27.63
N VAL A 567 -27.03 -0.42 27.57
CA VAL A 567 -27.62 0.81 28.12
C VAL A 567 -27.31 0.92 29.61
N GLY A 568 -26.68 2.02 30.03
CA GLY A 568 -26.30 2.30 31.41
C GLY A 568 -24.88 1.91 31.79
N LEU A 569 -24.05 1.47 30.82
CA LEU A 569 -22.64 1.25 31.01
C LEU A 569 -21.84 2.08 29.96
N ASP A 570 -21.24 3.16 30.43
CA ASP A 570 -20.66 4.18 29.55
C ASP A 570 -19.52 3.66 28.67
N TYR A 571 -18.60 2.87 29.22
CA TYR A 571 -17.46 2.32 28.47
C TYR A 571 -17.89 1.40 27.31
N THR A 572 -19.07 0.80 27.35
CA THR A 572 -19.57 -0.06 26.27
C THR A 572 -19.82 0.70 24.97
N PHE A 573 -19.96 2.01 25.01
CA PHE A 573 -20.04 2.84 23.82
C PHE A 573 -18.70 2.90 23.10
N ARG A 574 -17.58 2.92 23.84
CA ARG A 574 -16.23 2.94 23.29
C ARG A 574 -15.84 1.62 22.64
N SER A 575 -16.32 0.50 23.18
CA SER A 575 -15.90 -0.85 22.74
C SER A 575 -16.85 -1.51 21.76
N GLN A 576 -18.03 -0.94 21.48
CA GLN A 576 -19.12 -1.60 20.75
C GLN A 576 -18.78 -2.05 19.31
N PHE A 577 -17.76 -1.51 18.70
CA PHE A 577 -17.32 -1.85 17.34
C PHE A 577 -15.96 -2.57 17.30
N LEU A 578 -15.41 -2.97 18.45
CA LEU A 578 -14.21 -3.80 18.51
C LEU A 578 -14.50 -5.22 18.01
N ASN A 579 -13.53 -5.81 17.29
CA ASN A 579 -13.64 -7.20 16.80
C ASN A 579 -13.20 -8.24 17.82
N GLY A 580 -12.66 -7.84 18.98
CA GLY A 580 -12.20 -8.78 19.98
C GLY A 580 -11.49 -8.11 21.13
N ALA A 581 -10.99 -8.91 22.07
CA ALA A 581 -10.13 -8.49 23.16
C ALA A 581 -9.26 -9.65 23.64
N LYS A 582 -8.10 -9.31 24.18
CA LYS A 582 -7.14 -10.26 24.74
C LYS A 582 -6.93 -9.99 26.23
N LEU A 583 -7.30 -10.94 27.07
CA LEU A 583 -6.97 -10.96 28.48
C LEU A 583 -5.49 -11.28 28.68
N THR A 584 -4.89 -10.75 29.74
CA THR A 584 -3.54 -11.09 30.19
C THR A 584 -3.49 -11.36 31.69
N GLY A 585 -2.34 -11.87 32.19
CA GLY A 585 -2.21 -12.25 33.61
C GLY A 585 -2.90 -13.56 33.95
N SER A 586 -3.41 -13.70 35.18
CA SER A 586 -4.01 -14.94 35.69
C SER A 586 -5.31 -14.75 36.46
N ASN A 587 -5.93 -13.57 36.35
CA ASN A 587 -7.20 -13.30 36.98
C ASN A 587 -8.34 -13.91 36.16
N SER A 588 -9.34 -14.44 36.86
CA SER A 588 -10.61 -14.79 36.19
C SER A 588 -11.29 -13.53 35.69
N ALA A 589 -11.68 -13.52 34.41
CA ALA A 589 -12.33 -12.40 33.76
C ALA A 589 -13.27 -12.88 32.65
N SER A 590 -14.06 -11.97 32.09
CA SER A 590 -15.00 -12.29 31.01
C SER A 590 -14.78 -11.37 29.81
N VAL A 591 -14.99 -11.90 28.61
CA VAL A 591 -15.12 -11.10 27.39
C VAL A 591 -16.46 -11.41 26.75
N VAL A 592 -17.24 -10.36 26.52
CA VAL A 592 -18.57 -10.44 25.90
C VAL A 592 -18.51 -9.76 24.55
N GLY A 593 -18.67 -10.53 23.49
CA GLY A 593 -18.61 -10.11 22.10
C GLY A 593 -19.79 -9.25 21.66
N ASN A 594 -19.89 -9.07 20.36
CA ASN A 594 -20.97 -8.34 19.68
C ASN A 594 -21.51 -9.18 18.51
N ASN A 595 -22.33 -8.57 17.65
CA ASN A 595 -22.95 -9.30 16.52
C ASN A 595 -22.04 -9.45 15.29
N SER A 596 -20.79 -9.03 15.38
CA SER A 596 -19.76 -9.20 14.33
C SER A 596 -18.93 -10.46 14.59
N ILE A 597 -18.09 -10.84 13.66
CA ILE A 597 -17.08 -11.89 13.89
C ILE A 597 -16.08 -11.40 14.93
N ASN A 598 -15.97 -12.11 16.05
CA ASN A 598 -15.10 -11.74 17.15
C ASN A 598 -13.91 -12.70 17.30
N HIS A 599 -12.81 -12.17 17.82
CA HIS A 599 -11.62 -12.91 18.25
C HIS A 599 -11.39 -12.67 19.73
N LEU A 600 -11.73 -13.65 20.57
CA LEU A 600 -11.71 -13.53 22.01
C LEU A 600 -10.57 -14.38 22.59
N TYR A 601 -9.67 -13.77 23.36
CA TYR A 601 -8.50 -14.44 23.91
C TYR A 601 -8.50 -14.37 25.43
N GLY A 602 -8.41 -15.53 26.06
CA GLY A 602 -8.25 -15.70 27.50
C GLY A 602 -6.80 -15.52 27.98
N ASN A 603 -6.62 -15.68 29.29
CA ASN A 603 -5.34 -15.62 30.00
C ASN A 603 -5.08 -16.94 30.75
N ASP A 604 -4.23 -16.91 31.81
CA ASP A 604 -3.94 -18.10 32.63
C ASP A 604 -5.00 -18.38 33.71
N GLY A 605 -6.08 -17.59 33.81
CA GLY A 605 -7.16 -17.74 34.78
C GLY A 605 -8.42 -18.36 34.16
N ASP A 606 -9.41 -18.71 34.99
CA ASP A 606 -10.70 -19.23 34.53
C ASP A 606 -11.53 -18.11 33.86
N ASN A 607 -11.71 -18.15 32.55
CA ASN A 607 -12.35 -17.09 31.78
C ASN A 607 -13.75 -17.50 31.30
N SER A 608 -14.58 -16.50 31.01
CA SER A 608 -15.89 -16.72 30.39
C SER A 608 -16.03 -15.89 29.12
N PHE A 609 -16.54 -16.49 28.07
CA PHE A 609 -16.71 -15.87 26.76
C PHE A 609 -18.15 -16.00 26.30
N GLN A 610 -18.66 -14.97 25.64
CA GLN A 610 -19.93 -15.01 24.94
C GLN A 610 -19.73 -14.28 23.59
N GLY A 611 -19.79 -14.99 22.47
CA GLY A 611 -19.57 -14.42 21.13
C GLY A 611 -20.78 -13.63 20.63
N PHE A 612 -22.00 -14.09 20.83
CA PHE A 612 -23.27 -13.68 20.18
C PHE A 612 -23.30 -14.09 18.70
N MET A 613 -23.92 -13.24 17.84
CA MET A 613 -23.95 -13.51 16.40
C MET A 613 -22.57 -13.31 15.81
N GLY A 614 -22.26 -14.12 14.84
CA GLY A 614 -20.97 -14.13 14.16
C GLY A 614 -20.45 -15.55 14.09
N ASP A 615 -19.41 -15.77 13.31
CA ASP A 615 -18.62 -17.00 13.35
C ASP A 615 -17.36 -16.65 14.17
N ASP A 616 -17.44 -16.84 15.50
CA ASP A 616 -16.45 -16.34 16.43
C ASP A 616 -15.30 -17.31 16.64
N THR A 617 -14.13 -16.78 17.02
CA THR A 617 -12.97 -17.58 17.40
C THR A 617 -12.59 -17.28 18.85
N ILE A 618 -12.63 -18.30 19.70
CA ILE A 618 -12.40 -18.20 21.13
C ILE A 618 -11.20 -19.05 21.52
N TYR A 619 -10.21 -18.43 22.13
CA TYR A 619 -9.02 -19.06 22.72
C TYR A 619 -9.10 -18.93 24.22
N GLY A 620 -9.42 -20.02 24.94
CA GLY A 620 -9.50 -20.02 26.40
C GLY A 620 -8.13 -19.79 27.05
N GLY A 621 -7.16 -20.60 26.69
CA GLY A 621 -5.83 -20.60 27.29
C GLY A 621 -5.70 -21.57 28.45
N PRO A 622 -4.72 -21.39 29.34
CA PRO A 622 -4.66 -22.14 30.58
C PRO A 622 -5.76 -21.73 31.55
N GLY A 623 -6.45 -22.68 32.15
CA GLY A 623 -7.56 -22.40 33.09
C GLY A 623 -8.68 -23.42 32.98
N ILE A 624 -9.84 -23.08 33.53
CA ILE A 624 -11.11 -23.72 33.22
C ILE A 624 -11.98 -22.67 32.56
N ASP A 625 -11.98 -22.71 31.23
CA ASP A 625 -12.57 -21.68 30.40
C ASP A 625 -13.93 -22.08 29.87
N ARG A 626 -14.84 -21.11 29.75
CA ARG A 626 -16.23 -21.35 29.44
C ARG A 626 -16.70 -20.49 28.29
N SER A 627 -17.28 -21.11 27.24
CA SER A 627 -18.06 -20.42 26.23
C SER A 627 -19.55 -20.50 26.51
N ILE A 628 -20.26 -19.37 26.38
CA ILE A 628 -21.66 -19.18 26.78
C ILE A 628 -22.51 -18.98 25.54
N TYR A 629 -23.60 -19.76 25.44
CA TYR A 629 -24.56 -19.80 24.37
C TYR A 629 -26.00 -19.55 24.88
N LEU A 630 -26.77 -18.78 24.10
CA LEU A 630 -28.11 -18.34 24.51
C LEU A 630 -29.18 -19.44 24.40
N GLY A 631 -29.03 -20.36 23.47
CA GLY A 631 -30.00 -21.40 23.19
C GLY A 631 -29.88 -22.63 24.07
N ALA A 632 -30.89 -23.52 23.99
CA ALA A 632 -30.83 -24.81 24.64
C ALA A 632 -29.80 -25.75 23.98
N ARG A 633 -29.25 -26.70 24.72
CA ARG A 633 -28.23 -27.63 24.22
C ARG A 633 -28.62 -28.31 22.87
N ASP A 634 -29.86 -28.67 22.71
CA ASP A 634 -30.37 -29.37 21.52
C ASP A 634 -30.45 -28.47 20.27
N ASP A 635 -30.25 -27.17 20.43
CA ASP A 635 -30.20 -26.22 19.32
C ASP A 635 -28.77 -26.14 18.69
N TYR A 636 -27.79 -26.85 19.23
CA TYR A 636 -26.39 -26.76 18.76
C TYR A 636 -25.84 -28.09 18.32
N ILE A 637 -25.07 -28.06 17.25
CA ILE A 637 -24.21 -29.16 16.78
C ILE A 637 -22.80 -28.91 17.28
N ILE A 638 -22.24 -29.88 18.02
CA ILE A 638 -20.87 -29.83 18.51
C ILE A 638 -20.00 -30.72 17.62
N ILE A 639 -18.95 -30.16 17.02
CA ILE A 639 -18.03 -30.87 16.14
C ILE A 639 -16.66 -30.94 16.84
N PRO A 640 -16.17 -32.17 17.11
CA PRO A 640 -14.87 -32.36 17.78
C PRO A 640 -13.68 -31.97 16.90
N PRO A 641 -12.49 -31.74 17.50
CA PRO A 641 -11.27 -31.29 16.81
C PRO A 641 -10.78 -32.20 15.69
N GLU A 642 -10.99 -33.50 15.81
CA GLU A 642 -10.61 -34.47 14.79
C GLU A 642 -11.38 -34.34 13.46
N TYR A 643 -12.44 -33.54 13.43
CA TYR A 643 -13.30 -33.30 12.26
C TYR A 643 -13.28 -31.87 11.74
N THR A 644 -12.51 -30.98 12.40
CA THR A 644 -12.29 -29.59 11.97
C THR A 644 -10.92 -29.44 11.29
N ALA A 645 -10.73 -28.40 10.49
CA ALA A 645 -9.48 -28.18 9.77
C ALA A 645 -8.35 -27.71 10.72
N ASP A 646 -8.72 -27.00 11.77
CA ASP A 646 -7.78 -26.26 12.63
C ASP A 646 -7.62 -26.88 14.03
N SER A 647 -8.12 -28.12 14.21
CA SER A 647 -8.11 -28.84 15.50
C SER A 647 -8.83 -28.08 16.63
N SER A 648 -9.82 -27.27 16.30
CA SER A 648 -10.74 -26.58 17.20
C SER A 648 -11.97 -27.42 17.50
N HIS A 649 -12.63 -27.19 18.63
CA HIS A 649 -14.03 -27.57 18.77
C HIS A 649 -14.89 -26.55 18.02
N GLN A 650 -15.84 -27.01 17.20
CA GLN A 650 -16.78 -26.11 16.55
C GLN A 650 -18.17 -26.26 17.17
N ILE A 651 -18.74 -25.14 17.62
CA ILE A 651 -20.11 -25.06 18.13
C ILE A 651 -20.93 -24.34 17.08
N ARG A 652 -21.93 -25.04 16.55
CA ARG A 652 -22.80 -24.49 15.51
C ARG A 652 -24.23 -24.36 16.02
N ASP A 653 -24.75 -23.15 16.01
CA ASP A 653 -26.16 -22.89 16.21
C ASP A 653 -26.96 -23.33 14.97
N ILE A 654 -28.03 -24.10 15.18
CA ILE A 654 -28.98 -24.48 14.12
C ILE A 654 -30.09 -23.46 13.90
N GLN A 655 -30.21 -22.48 14.82
CA GLN A 655 -31.09 -21.33 14.67
C GLN A 655 -30.34 -20.21 13.96
N ALA A 656 -30.97 -19.56 12.99
CA ALA A 656 -30.37 -18.40 12.33
C ALA A 656 -30.38 -17.19 13.27
N ASP A 657 -29.39 -16.32 13.09
CA ASP A 657 -29.32 -15.00 13.72
C ASP A 657 -29.31 -15.02 15.26
N ARG A 658 -28.61 -16.00 15.89
CA ARG A 658 -28.45 -16.08 17.34
C ARG A 658 -26.98 -16.12 17.77
N ASP A 659 -26.29 -17.29 17.62
CA ASP A 659 -24.91 -17.46 18.10
C ASP A 659 -23.91 -17.86 16.99
N GLY A 660 -24.34 -18.15 15.76
CA GLY A 660 -23.43 -18.41 14.63
C GLY A 660 -22.72 -19.77 14.65
N ILE A 661 -21.48 -19.80 14.20
CA ILE A 661 -20.61 -20.98 14.16
C ILE A 661 -19.27 -20.62 14.77
N ASP A 662 -19.03 -21.04 15.99
CA ASP A 662 -17.85 -20.67 16.74
C ASP A 662 -16.77 -21.74 16.73
N GLU A 663 -15.53 -21.30 16.72
CA GLU A 663 -14.34 -22.14 16.89
C GLU A 663 -13.74 -21.93 18.26
N LEU A 664 -13.65 -23.02 19.04
CA LEU A 664 -13.12 -23.01 20.40
C LEU A 664 -11.78 -23.72 20.47
N PHE A 665 -10.78 -23.05 21.04
CA PHE A 665 -9.45 -23.57 21.33
C PHE A 665 -9.20 -23.47 22.82
N ASP A 666 -8.74 -24.55 23.44
CA ASP A 666 -8.42 -24.60 24.87
C ASP A 666 -9.57 -24.05 25.75
N VAL A 667 -10.79 -24.56 25.51
CA VAL A 667 -12.01 -24.25 26.29
C VAL A 667 -12.56 -25.56 26.84
N GLU A 668 -12.75 -25.65 28.15
CA GLU A 668 -13.15 -26.87 28.83
C GLU A 668 -14.67 -26.99 29.01
N GLU A 669 -15.36 -25.87 29.19
CA GLU A 669 -16.76 -25.82 29.49
C GLU A 669 -17.57 -25.06 28.42
N VAL A 670 -18.81 -25.52 28.20
CA VAL A 670 -19.82 -24.79 27.43
C VAL A 670 -21.09 -24.65 28.25
N GLN A 671 -21.71 -23.48 28.14
CA GLN A 671 -22.98 -23.22 28.83
C GLN A 671 -24.09 -23.01 27.78
N PHE A 672 -25.17 -23.78 27.87
CA PHE A 672 -26.37 -23.64 27.03
C PHE A 672 -27.57 -23.32 27.92
N ASP A 673 -28.29 -22.22 27.62
CA ASP A 673 -29.48 -21.79 28.40
C ASP A 673 -29.25 -21.84 29.93
N GLY A 674 -28.07 -21.37 30.38
CA GLY A 674 -27.67 -21.32 31.77
C GLY A 674 -27.19 -22.64 32.38
N VAL A 675 -27.17 -23.74 31.63
CA VAL A 675 -26.68 -25.05 32.10
C VAL A 675 -25.28 -25.31 31.60
N VAL A 676 -24.34 -25.54 32.51
CA VAL A 676 -22.91 -25.79 32.20
C VAL A 676 -22.69 -27.27 31.94
N TYR A 677 -21.87 -27.55 30.93
CA TYR A 677 -21.44 -28.89 30.55
C TYR A 677 -19.91 -28.89 30.36
N GLU A 678 -19.26 -29.95 30.83
CA GLU A 678 -17.88 -30.25 30.40
C GLU A 678 -17.88 -30.64 28.94
N LEU A 679 -17.10 -29.93 28.11
CA LEU A 679 -17.05 -30.17 26.67
C LEU A 679 -16.59 -31.60 26.35
N SER A 680 -15.62 -32.12 27.12
CA SER A 680 -15.16 -33.50 27.04
C SER A 680 -16.25 -34.57 27.37
N GLU A 681 -17.18 -34.25 28.27
CA GLU A 681 -18.31 -35.17 28.63
C GLU A 681 -19.37 -35.17 27.54
N LEU A 682 -19.67 -34.02 26.94
CA LEU A 682 -20.58 -33.91 25.81
C LEU A 682 -20.13 -34.78 24.64
N LEU A 683 -18.85 -34.77 24.35
CA LEU A 683 -18.21 -35.57 23.29
C LEU A 683 -18.18 -37.07 23.66
N SER A 684 -17.96 -37.41 24.93
CA SER A 684 -17.89 -38.79 25.40
C SER A 684 -19.24 -39.48 25.48
N SER A 685 -20.34 -38.72 25.58
CA SER A 685 -21.68 -39.28 25.72
C SER A 685 -22.20 -40.02 24.48
N GLY A 686 -21.47 -39.95 23.37
CA GLY A 686 -21.73 -40.71 22.13
C GLY A 686 -22.99 -40.27 21.39
N LYS A 687 -23.78 -39.36 21.95
CA LYS A 687 -25.04 -38.89 21.35
C LYS A 687 -24.85 -37.93 20.20
N ASP A 688 -23.71 -37.23 20.21
CA ASP A 688 -23.35 -36.25 19.19
C ASP A 688 -22.36 -36.79 18.15
N ILE A 689 -21.67 -37.90 18.45
CA ILE A 689 -20.60 -38.42 17.61
C ILE A 689 -21.08 -39.37 16.53
N VAL A 690 -22.17 -40.15 16.80
CA VAL A 690 -22.72 -41.07 15.84
C VAL A 690 -24.20 -40.75 15.59
N PRO A 691 -24.52 -40.03 14.53
CA PRO A 691 -25.90 -39.77 14.14
C PRO A 691 -26.69 -41.07 13.94
N GLU A 692 -27.96 -41.08 14.31
CA GLU A 692 -28.84 -42.23 14.10
C GLU A 692 -29.34 -42.34 12.63
N GLU A 693 -29.42 -41.17 11.93
CA GLU A 693 -29.93 -41.09 10.55
C GLU A 693 -29.05 -40.18 9.69
N PHE A 694 -29.13 -40.38 8.38
CA PHE A 694 -28.53 -39.45 7.43
C PHE A 694 -29.27 -38.10 7.44
N ALA A 695 -28.55 -37.02 7.72
CA ALA A 695 -29.05 -35.68 7.57
C ALA A 695 -28.14 -34.87 6.62
N PHE A 696 -28.75 -34.00 5.81
CA PHE A 696 -28.01 -33.02 4.99
C PHE A 696 -28.63 -31.67 5.22
N TYR A 697 -27.87 -30.80 5.86
CA TYR A 697 -28.32 -29.49 6.32
C TYR A 697 -28.30 -28.46 5.22
N HIS A 698 -28.98 -27.35 5.40
CA HIS A 698 -28.90 -26.21 4.50
C HIS A 698 -27.54 -25.54 4.66
N PRO A 699 -26.90 -25.13 3.55
CA PRO A 699 -25.68 -24.31 3.64
C PRO A 699 -25.94 -23.04 4.43
N PHE A 700 -25.01 -22.68 5.30
CA PHE A 700 -25.12 -21.48 6.13
C PHE A 700 -23.74 -20.79 6.23
N PRO A 701 -23.68 -19.43 6.15
CA PRO A 701 -24.79 -18.55 5.78
C PRO A 701 -25.31 -18.78 4.35
N ASN A 702 -26.58 -18.43 4.09
CA ASN A 702 -27.18 -18.52 2.75
C ASN A 702 -28.34 -17.51 2.60
N PRO A 703 -28.18 -16.37 1.94
CA PRO A 703 -27.05 -15.98 1.05
C PRO A 703 -25.71 -15.89 1.76
N PHE A 704 -24.58 -16.03 1.01
CA PHE A 704 -23.23 -16.01 1.57
C PHE A 704 -22.26 -15.15 0.75
N ASN A 705 -21.20 -14.62 1.42
CA ASN A 705 -20.15 -13.83 0.83
C ASN A 705 -18.85 -13.97 1.65
N PRO A 706 -17.74 -14.47 1.10
CA PRO A 706 -17.70 -15.42 -0.02
C PRO A 706 -17.83 -16.87 0.44
N LYS A 707 -17.98 -17.15 1.75
CA LYS A 707 -17.90 -18.47 2.39
C LYS A 707 -19.28 -18.96 2.83
N THR A 708 -19.58 -20.25 2.63
CA THR A 708 -20.72 -20.95 3.24
C THR A 708 -20.28 -22.32 3.71
N THR A 709 -20.78 -22.77 4.85
CA THR A 709 -20.50 -24.08 5.42
C THR A 709 -21.61 -25.06 5.07
N ILE A 710 -21.24 -26.28 4.74
CA ILE A 710 -22.12 -27.37 4.32
C ILE A 710 -21.94 -28.53 5.28
N ALA A 711 -23.01 -28.84 6.05
CA ALA A 711 -22.96 -29.89 7.05
C ALA A 711 -23.83 -31.08 6.67
N PHE A 712 -23.44 -32.29 7.15
CA PHE A 712 -24.20 -33.50 7.03
C PHE A 712 -23.86 -34.49 8.14
N ASP A 713 -24.83 -35.34 8.48
CA ASP A 713 -24.67 -36.42 9.43
C ASP A 713 -24.53 -37.75 8.71
N LEU A 714 -23.61 -38.61 9.18
CA LEU A 714 -23.29 -39.90 8.62
C LEU A 714 -23.42 -40.97 9.69
N PRO A 715 -24.51 -41.79 9.70
CA PRO A 715 -24.72 -42.80 10.74
C PRO A 715 -23.86 -44.05 10.59
N GLU A 716 -23.31 -44.32 9.41
CA GLU A 716 -22.48 -45.49 9.12
C GLU A 716 -21.38 -45.20 8.13
N LYS A 717 -20.27 -45.96 8.17
CA LYS A 717 -19.14 -45.76 7.27
C LYS A 717 -19.53 -45.94 5.81
N LYS A 718 -19.48 -44.86 5.04
CA LYS A 718 -19.87 -44.80 3.62
C LYS A 718 -18.90 -43.95 2.79
N GLU A 719 -18.94 -44.21 1.50
CA GLU A 719 -18.34 -43.30 0.54
C GLU A 719 -19.22 -42.07 0.38
N VAL A 720 -18.62 -40.87 0.55
CA VAL A 720 -19.30 -39.58 0.46
C VAL A 720 -18.70 -38.77 -0.67
N VAL A 721 -19.59 -38.26 -1.54
CA VAL A 721 -19.22 -37.31 -2.60
C VAL A 721 -20.05 -36.05 -2.43
N LEU A 722 -19.38 -34.95 -2.08
CA LEU A 722 -19.99 -33.62 -1.91
C LEU A 722 -19.49 -32.69 -3.01
N GLN A 723 -20.40 -32.17 -3.82
CA GLN A 723 -20.07 -31.42 -5.04
C GLN A 723 -20.95 -30.17 -5.18
N VAL A 724 -20.36 -29.13 -5.74
CA VAL A 724 -21.03 -27.87 -6.08
C VAL A 724 -21.24 -27.80 -7.59
N PHE A 725 -22.46 -27.44 -8.00
CA PHE A 725 -22.86 -27.29 -9.39
C PHE A 725 -23.42 -25.89 -9.66
N ASN A 726 -23.19 -25.36 -10.83
CA ASN A 726 -23.82 -24.13 -11.28
C ASN A 726 -25.29 -24.37 -11.72
N ILE A 727 -26.02 -23.29 -12.05
CA ILE A 727 -27.42 -23.36 -12.47
C ILE A 727 -27.66 -24.20 -13.73
N ASN A 728 -26.64 -24.39 -14.58
CA ASN A 728 -26.72 -25.19 -15.80
C ASN A 728 -26.34 -26.68 -15.55
N GLY A 729 -26.10 -27.08 -14.31
CA GLY A 729 -25.70 -28.43 -13.93
C GLY A 729 -24.22 -28.75 -14.20
N GLY A 730 -23.41 -27.74 -14.52
CA GLY A 730 -21.96 -27.88 -14.66
C GLY A 730 -21.30 -28.01 -13.29
N LEU A 731 -20.39 -28.99 -13.12
CA LEU A 731 -19.59 -29.16 -11.91
C LEU A 731 -18.68 -27.96 -11.72
N VAL A 732 -18.75 -27.32 -10.54
CA VAL A 732 -17.93 -26.19 -10.13
C VAL A 732 -16.75 -26.65 -9.28
N GLN A 733 -17.04 -27.42 -8.23
CA GLN A 733 -16.03 -27.94 -7.30
C GLN A 733 -16.47 -29.26 -6.68
N THR A 734 -15.54 -30.16 -6.45
CA THR A 734 -15.72 -31.30 -5.56
C THR A 734 -15.08 -30.95 -4.23
N LEU A 735 -15.90 -30.82 -3.18
CA LEU A 735 -15.46 -30.49 -1.84
C LEU A 735 -14.86 -31.69 -1.12
N ILE A 736 -15.48 -32.86 -1.29
CA ILE A 736 -14.93 -34.13 -0.82
C ILE A 736 -15.37 -35.30 -1.72
N HIS A 737 -14.48 -36.27 -1.87
CA HIS A 737 -14.77 -37.59 -2.40
C HIS A 737 -13.93 -38.61 -1.62
N SER A 738 -14.50 -39.16 -0.55
CA SER A 738 -13.78 -40.04 0.36
C SER A 738 -14.73 -40.97 1.11
N LYS A 739 -14.16 -42.05 1.66
CA LYS A 739 -14.87 -42.95 2.53
C LYS A 739 -14.74 -42.46 3.98
N LEU A 740 -15.82 -41.93 4.54
CA LEU A 740 -15.89 -41.38 5.88
C LEU A 740 -16.43 -42.38 6.89
N SER A 741 -16.01 -42.27 8.15
CA SER A 741 -16.51 -42.99 9.32
C SER A 741 -17.87 -42.39 9.76
N PRO A 742 -18.66 -43.07 10.60
CA PRO A 742 -19.84 -42.46 11.22
C PRO A 742 -19.44 -41.17 11.95
N GLY A 743 -20.25 -40.11 11.84
CA GLY A 743 -19.99 -38.84 12.48
C GLY A 743 -20.75 -37.66 11.84
N LYS A 744 -20.59 -36.48 12.41
CA LYS A 744 -21.12 -35.22 11.87
C LYS A 744 -19.96 -34.51 11.12
N TYR A 745 -20.23 -34.03 9.92
CA TYR A 745 -19.24 -33.48 9.03
C TYR A 745 -19.63 -32.08 8.56
N SER A 746 -18.66 -31.21 8.43
CA SER A 746 -18.85 -29.90 7.81
C SER A 746 -17.72 -29.55 6.84
N PHE A 747 -18.05 -28.86 5.76
CA PHE A 747 -17.13 -28.47 4.69
C PHE A 747 -17.45 -27.06 4.25
N ASP A 748 -16.43 -26.24 4.15
CA ASP A 748 -16.55 -24.87 3.68
C ASP A 748 -16.43 -24.77 2.16
N TRP A 749 -17.30 -24.00 1.56
CA TRP A 749 -17.16 -23.57 0.19
C TRP A 749 -16.97 -22.06 0.12
N LYS A 750 -15.80 -21.63 -0.40
CA LYS A 750 -15.40 -20.22 -0.49
C LYS A 750 -15.82 -19.54 -1.81
N GLY A 751 -16.85 -20.04 -2.49
CA GLY A 751 -17.28 -19.49 -3.78
C GLY A 751 -16.23 -19.61 -4.88
N THR A 752 -15.45 -20.73 -4.89
CA THR A 752 -14.37 -21.00 -5.85
C THR A 752 -14.66 -22.21 -6.73
N ASP A 753 -14.03 -22.28 -7.88
CA ASP A 753 -14.01 -23.46 -8.75
C ASP A 753 -12.91 -24.48 -8.33
N GLN A 754 -12.83 -25.59 -9.05
CA GLN A 754 -11.84 -26.65 -8.82
C GLN A 754 -10.37 -26.17 -8.85
N ASN A 755 -10.09 -25.04 -9.48
CA ASN A 755 -8.77 -24.41 -9.58
C ASN A 755 -8.52 -23.28 -8.57
N GLY A 756 -9.45 -23.11 -7.61
CA GLY A 756 -9.38 -22.05 -6.62
C GLY A 756 -9.76 -20.65 -7.13
N ARG A 757 -10.31 -20.53 -8.35
CA ARG A 757 -10.73 -19.26 -8.92
C ARG A 757 -12.13 -18.91 -8.46
N SER A 758 -12.32 -17.67 -8.02
CA SER A 758 -13.63 -17.13 -7.63
C SER A 758 -14.66 -17.29 -8.74
N VAL A 759 -15.84 -17.82 -8.39
CA VAL A 759 -16.99 -17.92 -9.30
C VAL A 759 -17.90 -16.71 -9.17
N THR A 760 -18.76 -16.45 -10.14
CA THR A 760 -19.66 -15.29 -10.18
C THR A 760 -20.79 -15.39 -9.13
N SER A 761 -21.30 -14.23 -8.66
CA SER A 761 -22.54 -14.19 -7.87
C SER A 761 -23.67 -14.92 -8.59
N GLY A 762 -24.47 -15.67 -7.85
CA GLY A 762 -25.57 -16.45 -8.41
C GLY A 762 -25.97 -17.67 -7.60
N VAL A 763 -26.92 -18.42 -8.13
CA VAL A 763 -27.43 -19.65 -7.50
C VAL A 763 -26.54 -20.83 -7.85
N TYR A 764 -26.19 -21.61 -6.83
CA TYR A 764 -25.44 -22.85 -6.90
C TYR A 764 -26.22 -23.97 -6.24
N PHE A 765 -25.95 -25.20 -6.66
CA PHE A 765 -26.56 -26.40 -6.09
C PHE A 765 -25.46 -27.26 -5.47
N ILE A 766 -25.62 -27.56 -4.20
CA ILE A 766 -24.71 -28.42 -3.45
C ILE A 766 -25.34 -29.78 -3.37
N GLN A 767 -24.69 -30.79 -3.95
CA GLN A 767 -25.19 -32.15 -4.01
C GLN A 767 -24.31 -33.05 -3.15
N ILE A 768 -24.93 -33.82 -2.29
CA ILE A 768 -24.31 -34.92 -1.58
C ILE A 768 -24.82 -36.26 -2.11
N ASN A 769 -23.89 -37.21 -2.30
CA ASN A 769 -24.15 -38.60 -2.64
C ASN A 769 -23.49 -39.51 -1.59
N ILE A 770 -24.26 -40.34 -0.90
CA ILE A 770 -23.79 -41.25 0.15
C ILE A 770 -24.42 -42.63 -0.13
N GLY A 771 -23.72 -43.52 -0.83
CA GLY A 771 -24.30 -44.78 -1.28
C GLY A 771 -25.52 -44.56 -2.18
N SER A 772 -26.70 -44.99 -1.74
CA SER A 772 -27.98 -44.75 -2.43
C SER A 772 -28.69 -43.45 -2.03
N PHE A 773 -28.21 -42.77 -0.98
CA PHE A 773 -28.75 -41.48 -0.55
C PHE A 773 -28.23 -40.36 -1.43
N ARG A 774 -29.14 -39.54 -1.93
CA ARG A 774 -28.80 -38.35 -2.70
C ARG A 774 -29.65 -37.19 -2.28
N SER A 775 -29.03 -36.05 -1.97
CA SER A 775 -29.73 -34.84 -1.60
C SER A 775 -29.06 -33.60 -2.23
N ILE A 776 -29.84 -32.55 -2.46
CA ILE A 776 -29.40 -31.32 -3.07
C ILE A 776 -29.93 -30.15 -2.27
N LYS A 777 -29.06 -29.19 -1.97
CA LYS A 777 -29.42 -27.92 -1.34
C LYS A 777 -29.02 -26.77 -2.27
N LYS A 778 -29.75 -25.66 -2.14
CA LYS A 778 -29.48 -24.42 -2.89
C LYS A 778 -28.64 -23.49 -2.04
N ALA A 779 -27.60 -22.90 -2.64
CA ALA A 779 -26.79 -21.83 -2.07
C ALA A 779 -26.82 -20.59 -2.97
N LEU A 780 -26.89 -19.40 -2.39
CA LEU A 780 -26.89 -18.11 -3.10
C LEU A 780 -25.63 -17.35 -2.73
N LEU A 781 -24.69 -17.26 -3.68
CA LEU A 781 -23.50 -16.43 -3.54
C LEU A 781 -23.83 -14.98 -3.93
N VAL A 782 -23.55 -14.05 -3.04
CA VAL A 782 -23.68 -12.61 -3.25
C VAL A 782 -22.30 -12.02 -3.02
N LYS A 783 -21.76 -11.34 -4.02
CA LYS A 783 -20.48 -10.62 -3.93
C LYS A 783 -20.75 -9.14 -3.98
#